data_a343a0e410b1fad874b193843bbb4e43
#
_entry.id   a343a0e410b1fad874b193843bbb4e43
#
_cell.length_a   1.000
_cell.length_b   1.000
_cell.length_c   1.000
_cell.angle_alpha   90.00
_cell.angle_beta   90.00
_cell.angle_gamma   90.00
#
_symmetry.space_group_name_H-M   'P 1'
#
loop_
_entity.id
_entity.type
_entity.pdbx_description
1 polymer ?
#
loop_
_entity_poly.entity_id
_entity_poly.type
_entity_poly.pdbx_seq_one_letter_code
_entity_poly.pdbx_strand_id
1 'polypeptide(L)'
;MARSHPLERYRNFGIMAHIDAGKTTTTERILYYTGKSYKIGEVHDGAATMDWMEQEQERGITITSAATTCLWKADEGQGPEHRLNIIDTPGHVDFTIEVERSLRVLDGAVAAFDGVAGVEPQSETVWRQADKYKVPRMCFINKLDRTGANFYYCVQTIIDRLGATPAVLYLPIGAESDFKGLVDLVNERAIIWKDESLGAEFFYEEIPADLVDKAAEYREKLVELAVEQDDDAMEAYLEGNLPDVATLKALIRKGTLNQAFVPVLCGSAFKNKGVQTLLDAVVDYLPSPLDIEDVQGINPDTDQPDSRATSDSAPLSMLAFKIMNDPFVGSLTFARIYSGTLTKGSYLNSVKDKKEKIGRMLLMHANSREDIEEAFAGDIVALAGLKETTTGDTLCASNAPIILERMEFPEPVIELSVEPKTKADQEKMGIALSRLAAEDPSFRVSTDHESGQTIIKGMGELHLDILVDRMKREFKVEANVGAPQVAYRESLAKPVDVDYTHKKQSGGSGQFGRVKVSVAPGERGSGITFIDEIKGGNIPREYIPSVEKGMRESAENGHMIGFPIIDFEIRLTDGAYHDVDSSALAFEIAGRAAMREVAAKAGIKLLEPVMKVEVVTPEEFMGDVIGDLNSRRGQIQGTDSRGNAQVVEAMVPLANMFGYVNQLRSFTQGRAQYSMQFSHYEEVPNNVAEEVKAKMA
;
A
#
# COMPACT_ATOMS: atom_id res chain seq x y z
N MET A 1 -0.75 2.55 34.34
CA MET A 1 -2.09 3.16 34.57
C MET A 1 -3.15 2.30 33.92
N ALA A 2 -4.43 2.41 34.34
CA ALA A 2 -5.50 1.74 33.61
C ALA A 2 -5.70 2.43 32.25
N ARG A 3 -6.00 1.67 31.24
CA ARG A 3 -6.38 2.11 29.89
C ARG A 3 -7.51 3.16 29.96
N SER A 4 -7.45 4.21 29.18
CA SER A 4 -8.45 5.29 29.18
C SER A 4 -9.80 4.86 28.59
N HIS A 5 -9.78 3.97 27.61
CA HIS A 5 -10.97 3.42 26.93
C HIS A 5 -10.80 1.91 26.81
N PRO A 6 -11.86 1.11 26.98
CA PRO A 6 -11.81 -0.32 26.77
C PRO A 6 -11.62 -0.64 25.27
N LEU A 7 -11.00 -1.80 24.95
CA LEU A 7 -10.63 -2.18 23.58
C LEU A 7 -11.81 -2.21 22.60
N GLU A 8 -12.98 -2.61 23.05
CA GLU A 8 -14.20 -2.61 22.23
C GLU A 8 -14.62 -1.22 21.74
N ARG A 9 -14.10 -0.16 22.37
CA ARG A 9 -14.35 1.24 22.01
C ARG A 9 -13.22 1.86 21.19
N TYR A 10 -12.28 1.07 20.68
CA TYR A 10 -11.26 1.51 19.73
C TYR A 10 -11.74 1.29 18.30
N ARG A 11 -11.39 2.20 17.41
CA ARG A 11 -11.53 2.04 15.95
C ARG A 11 -10.23 2.51 15.30
N ASN A 12 -9.50 1.57 14.73
CA ASN A 12 -8.29 1.85 13.96
C ASN A 12 -8.66 1.72 12.49
N PHE A 13 -8.87 2.84 11.83
CA PHE A 13 -9.32 2.82 10.46
C PHE A 13 -8.55 3.80 9.58
N GLY A 14 -8.53 3.51 8.29
CA GLY A 14 -7.94 4.37 7.27
C GLY A 14 -9.01 4.90 6.32
N ILE A 15 -8.71 6.04 5.71
CA ILE A 15 -9.51 6.56 4.61
C ILE A 15 -8.73 6.31 3.33
N MET A 16 -9.26 5.46 2.48
CA MET A 16 -8.69 5.11 1.18
C MET A 16 -9.56 5.71 0.07
N ALA A 17 -8.93 6.25 -0.95
CA ALA A 17 -9.66 6.90 -2.04
C ALA A 17 -8.77 7.07 -3.27
N HIS A 18 -9.42 7.24 -4.42
CA HIS A 18 -8.76 7.77 -5.61
C HIS A 18 -8.30 9.24 -5.38
N ILE A 19 -7.33 9.69 -6.19
CA ILE A 19 -6.92 11.11 -6.22
C ILE A 19 -8.16 11.96 -6.46
N ASP A 20 -8.24 13.08 -5.75
CA ASP A 20 -9.37 14.01 -5.83
C ASP A 20 -10.75 13.48 -5.42
N ALA A 21 -10.92 12.26 -4.90
CA ALA A 21 -12.21 11.80 -4.36
C ALA A 21 -12.61 12.50 -3.05
N GLY A 22 -11.76 13.41 -2.53
CA GLY A 22 -12.02 14.21 -1.34
C GLY A 22 -11.60 13.55 -0.04
N LYS A 23 -10.61 12.67 -0.08
CA LYS A 23 -10.03 11.99 1.08
C LYS A 23 -9.59 12.98 2.15
N THR A 24 -8.62 13.85 1.84
CA THR A 24 -8.08 14.85 2.78
C THR A 24 -9.18 15.78 3.31
N THR A 25 -10.10 16.23 2.44
CA THR A 25 -11.25 17.03 2.87
C THR A 25 -12.11 16.29 3.89
N THR A 26 -12.37 14.99 3.67
CA THR A 26 -13.14 14.16 4.62
C THR A 26 -12.41 14.04 5.95
N THR A 27 -11.10 13.77 5.94
CA THR A 27 -10.27 13.68 7.14
C THR A 27 -10.26 15.00 7.91
N GLU A 28 -10.09 16.13 7.23
CA GLU A 28 -10.11 17.47 7.86
C GLU A 28 -11.46 17.77 8.53
N ARG A 29 -12.58 17.37 7.92
CA ARG A 29 -13.91 17.49 8.53
C ARG A 29 -14.08 16.61 9.76
N ILE A 30 -13.54 15.38 9.72
CA ILE A 30 -13.50 14.50 10.89
C ILE A 30 -12.73 15.17 12.03
N LEU A 31 -11.54 15.72 11.77
CA LEU A 31 -10.74 16.42 12.78
C LEU A 31 -11.46 17.64 13.34
N TYR A 32 -12.18 18.38 12.51
CA TYR A 32 -12.97 19.51 12.95
C TYR A 32 -14.12 19.10 13.88
N TYR A 33 -14.94 18.11 13.49
CA TYR A 33 -16.08 17.66 14.31
C TYR A 33 -15.67 16.93 15.59
N THR A 34 -14.49 16.33 15.60
CA THR A 34 -13.92 15.70 16.83
C THR A 34 -13.16 16.68 17.71
N GLY A 35 -13.15 17.99 17.37
CA GLY A 35 -12.51 19.04 18.16
C GLY A 35 -10.98 19.04 18.16
N LYS A 36 -10.36 18.31 17.22
CA LYS A 36 -8.88 18.29 17.07
C LYS A 36 -8.35 19.44 16.22
N SER A 37 -9.20 20.05 15.39
CA SER A 37 -8.92 21.27 14.64
C SER A 37 -9.92 22.35 15.00
N TYR A 38 -9.45 23.57 15.21
CA TYR A 38 -10.30 24.75 15.48
C TYR A 38 -10.77 25.46 14.20
N LYS A 39 -10.16 25.13 13.08
CA LYS A 39 -10.51 25.69 11.76
C LYS A 39 -10.72 24.55 10.78
N ILE A 40 -11.64 24.76 9.87
CA ILE A 40 -11.80 23.89 8.74
C ILE A 40 -10.61 24.13 7.79
N GLY A 41 -9.72 23.14 7.65
CA GLY A 41 -8.63 23.18 6.69
C GLY A 41 -9.17 22.98 5.28
N GLU A 42 -8.84 23.89 4.36
CA GLU A 42 -9.17 23.76 2.94
C GLU A 42 -7.92 23.29 2.18
N VAL A 43 -8.05 22.19 1.45
CA VAL A 43 -6.95 21.60 0.67
C VAL A 43 -6.45 22.56 -0.40
N HIS A 44 -7.35 23.27 -1.07
CA HIS A 44 -7.00 24.22 -2.11
C HIS A 44 -6.24 25.46 -1.62
N ASP A 45 -6.36 25.77 -0.33
CA ASP A 45 -5.66 26.90 0.30
C ASP A 45 -4.35 26.47 0.97
N GLY A 46 -3.96 25.18 0.84
CA GLY A 46 -2.78 24.61 1.49
C GLY A 46 -2.86 24.60 3.02
N ALA A 47 -4.07 24.65 3.58
CA ALA A 47 -4.33 24.76 5.01
C ALA A 47 -4.72 23.43 5.68
N ALA A 48 -4.63 22.31 4.95
CA ALA A 48 -4.96 20.99 5.49
C ALA A 48 -3.94 20.55 6.56
N THR A 49 -4.45 20.09 7.69
CA THR A 49 -3.63 19.74 8.87
C THR A 49 -2.91 18.40 8.70
N MET A 50 -3.52 17.48 7.93
CA MET A 50 -2.94 16.15 7.69
C MET A 50 -1.91 16.15 6.56
N ASP A 51 -1.99 17.07 5.61
CA ASP A 51 -0.99 17.28 4.56
C ASP A 51 0.11 18.21 5.12
N TRP A 52 1.03 17.63 5.90
CA TRP A 52 2.05 18.39 6.65
C TRP A 52 3.28 18.75 5.82
N MET A 53 3.51 18.09 4.68
CA MET A 53 4.61 18.39 3.79
C MET A 53 4.23 19.55 2.85
N GLU A 54 5.17 20.48 2.63
CA GLU A 54 4.97 21.57 1.64
C GLU A 54 4.58 21.03 0.26
N GLN A 55 5.14 19.90 -0.13
CA GLN A 55 4.85 19.25 -1.42
C GLN A 55 3.43 18.70 -1.50
N GLU A 56 2.87 18.19 -0.40
CA GLU A 56 1.47 17.74 -0.31
C GLU A 56 0.54 18.94 -0.50
N GLN A 57 0.84 20.04 0.19
CA GLN A 57 0.07 21.28 0.10
C GLN A 57 0.14 21.93 -1.28
N GLU A 58 1.33 22.01 -1.88
CA GLU A 58 1.54 22.59 -3.22
C GLU A 58 0.87 21.77 -4.33
N ARG A 59 0.88 20.44 -4.22
CA ARG A 59 0.35 19.52 -5.23
C ARG A 59 -1.11 19.12 -4.99
N GLY A 60 -1.63 19.35 -3.78
CA GLY A 60 -2.97 18.93 -3.37
C GLY A 60 -3.17 17.42 -3.27
N ILE A 61 -2.09 16.65 -3.05
CA ILE A 61 -2.10 15.19 -2.95
C ILE A 61 -1.44 14.74 -1.65
N THR A 62 -1.98 13.71 -1.01
CA THR A 62 -1.32 13.05 0.12
C THR A 62 -0.20 12.14 -0.41
N ILE A 63 1.00 12.35 0.06
CA ILE A 63 2.22 11.60 -0.32
C ILE A 63 2.54 10.57 0.75
N THR A 64 2.49 11.00 2.03
CA THR A 64 2.80 10.14 3.17
C THR A 64 1.60 9.93 4.04
N SER A 65 1.43 8.71 4.57
CA SER A 65 0.36 8.44 5.54
C SER A 65 0.60 9.23 6.84
N ALA A 66 -0.42 9.88 7.35
CA ALA A 66 -0.44 10.55 8.64
C ALA A 66 -1.37 9.82 9.60
N ALA A 67 -0.96 9.70 10.86
CA ALA A 67 -1.77 9.07 11.90
C ALA A 67 -2.25 10.12 12.92
N THR A 68 -3.50 10.08 13.29
CA THR A 68 -4.05 10.94 14.33
C THR A 68 -5.04 10.20 15.22
N THR A 69 -5.14 10.62 16.47
CA THR A 69 -6.09 10.09 17.44
C THR A 69 -7.12 11.15 17.80
N CYS A 70 -8.39 10.79 17.72
CA CYS A 70 -9.51 11.63 18.13
C CYS A 70 -10.56 10.83 18.93
N LEU A 71 -11.53 11.53 19.50
CA LEU A 71 -12.60 10.95 20.31
C LEU A 71 -13.94 11.29 19.66
N TRP A 72 -14.86 10.33 19.67
CA TRP A 72 -16.21 10.51 19.14
C TRP A 72 -17.25 9.81 20.00
N LYS A 73 -18.42 10.47 20.14
CA LYS A 73 -19.61 9.93 20.75
C LYS A 73 -20.72 9.93 19.70
N ALA A 74 -21.13 8.75 19.30
CA ALA A 74 -22.26 8.58 18.38
C ALA A 74 -23.59 9.02 19.02
N ASP A 75 -24.66 8.96 18.25
CA ASP A 75 -26.01 9.31 18.67
C ASP A 75 -26.08 10.73 19.28
N GLU A 76 -25.61 11.72 18.52
CA GLU A 76 -25.59 13.14 18.94
C GLU A 76 -24.85 13.40 20.27
N GLY A 77 -23.84 12.60 20.54
CA GLY A 77 -23.03 12.68 21.76
C GLY A 77 -23.62 11.96 22.97
N GLN A 78 -24.72 11.24 22.82
CA GLN A 78 -25.34 10.44 23.90
C GLN A 78 -24.73 9.05 24.04
N GLY A 79 -24.11 8.55 22.98
CA GLY A 79 -23.42 7.27 22.97
C GLY A 79 -22.15 7.24 23.82
N PRO A 80 -21.59 6.06 24.06
CA PRO A 80 -20.30 5.95 24.73
C PRO A 80 -19.17 6.55 23.90
N GLU A 81 -18.21 7.16 24.59
CA GLU A 81 -17.02 7.73 23.93
C GLU A 81 -16.14 6.64 23.34
N HIS A 82 -15.81 6.77 22.06
CA HIS A 82 -14.90 5.90 21.33
C HIS A 82 -13.60 6.63 20.99
N ARG A 83 -12.51 5.89 21.04
CA ARG A 83 -11.20 6.35 20.58
C ARG A 83 -11.00 5.92 19.13
N LEU A 84 -10.83 6.91 18.26
CA LEU A 84 -10.63 6.73 16.84
C LEU A 84 -9.18 7.00 16.50
N ASN A 85 -8.47 6.03 15.96
CA ASN A 85 -7.16 6.21 15.38
C ASN A 85 -7.30 6.17 13.86
N ILE A 86 -7.02 7.30 13.23
CA ILE A 86 -7.21 7.48 11.79
C ILE A 86 -5.85 7.49 11.12
N ILE A 87 -5.68 6.68 10.09
CA ILE A 87 -4.52 6.73 9.20
C ILE A 87 -4.99 7.24 7.84
N ASP A 88 -4.50 8.41 7.46
CA ASP A 88 -4.75 8.96 6.13
C ASP A 88 -3.77 8.31 5.14
N THR A 89 -4.29 7.66 4.09
CA THR A 89 -3.48 6.90 3.13
C THR A 89 -3.33 7.66 1.82
N PRO A 90 -2.16 7.61 1.13
CA PRO A 90 -2.03 8.18 -0.19
C PRO A 90 -3.03 7.59 -1.19
N GLY A 91 -3.44 8.39 -2.17
CA GLY A 91 -4.33 7.93 -3.25
C GLY A 91 -3.62 7.65 -4.58
N HIS A 92 -2.33 7.95 -4.70
CA HIS A 92 -1.58 7.82 -5.95
C HIS A 92 -0.88 6.46 -6.06
N VAL A 93 -0.88 5.87 -7.26
CA VAL A 93 -0.29 4.54 -7.52
C VAL A 93 1.22 4.47 -7.25
N ASP A 94 1.95 5.57 -7.42
CA ASP A 94 3.38 5.63 -7.12
C ASP A 94 3.68 5.43 -5.62
N PHE A 95 2.65 5.60 -4.75
CA PHE A 95 2.71 5.42 -3.31
C PHE A 95 1.96 4.16 -2.84
N THR A 96 1.81 3.17 -3.70
CA THR A 96 1.13 1.89 -3.38
C THR A 96 1.64 1.26 -2.10
N ILE A 97 2.94 1.39 -1.81
CA ILE A 97 3.56 0.87 -0.60
C ILE A 97 3.06 1.56 0.68
N GLU A 98 2.82 2.87 0.65
CA GLU A 98 2.24 3.60 1.80
C GLU A 98 0.82 3.13 2.08
N VAL A 99 0.05 2.84 1.03
CA VAL A 99 -1.28 2.25 1.15
C VAL A 99 -1.21 0.86 1.77
N GLU A 100 -0.32 0.01 1.29
CA GLU A 100 -0.15 -1.36 1.78
C GLU A 100 0.29 -1.41 3.25
N ARG A 101 1.24 -0.56 3.64
CA ARG A 101 1.66 -0.40 5.04
C ARG A 101 0.49 0.00 5.94
N SER A 102 -0.31 0.96 5.48
CA SER A 102 -1.46 1.44 6.23
C SER A 102 -2.50 0.34 6.39
N LEU A 103 -2.88 -0.33 5.30
CA LEU A 103 -3.87 -1.42 5.32
C LEU A 103 -3.45 -2.58 6.21
N ARG A 104 -2.15 -2.86 6.31
CA ARG A 104 -1.63 -3.96 7.15
C ARG A 104 -1.87 -3.73 8.64
N VAL A 105 -1.95 -2.49 9.08
CA VAL A 105 -2.09 -2.12 10.50
C VAL A 105 -3.47 -1.62 10.89
N LEU A 106 -4.36 -1.46 9.92
CA LEU A 106 -5.74 -1.04 10.14
C LEU A 106 -6.64 -2.23 10.49
N ASP A 107 -7.63 -1.97 11.32
CA ASP A 107 -8.69 -2.93 11.62
C ASP A 107 -9.87 -2.78 10.65
N GLY A 108 -10.10 -1.57 10.14
CA GLY A 108 -11.14 -1.27 9.17
C GLY A 108 -10.76 -0.13 8.23
N ALA A 109 -11.56 0.10 7.21
CA ALA A 109 -11.34 1.19 6.25
C ALA A 109 -12.63 1.87 5.79
N VAL A 110 -12.50 3.12 5.38
CA VAL A 110 -13.52 3.89 4.66
C VAL A 110 -13.02 4.12 3.25
N ALA A 111 -13.72 3.58 2.26
CA ALA A 111 -13.44 3.82 0.85
C ALA A 111 -14.26 5.01 0.36
N ALA A 112 -13.62 6.14 0.06
CA ALA A 112 -14.29 7.32 -0.45
C ALA A 112 -14.26 7.32 -1.99
N PHE A 113 -15.43 7.51 -2.58
CA PHE A 113 -15.63 7.58 -4.03
C PHE A 113 -16.15 8.95 -4.45
N ASP A 114 -15.76 9.40 -5.63
CA ASP A 114 -16.30 10.62 -6.22
C ASP A 114 -17.73 10.35 -6.74
N GLY A 115 -18.68 11.17 -6.32
CA GLY A 115 -20.10 11.03 -6.70
C GLY A 115 -20.38 11.20 -8.21
N VAL A 116 -19.42 11.74 -8.97
CA VAL A 116 -19.51 11.89 -10.43
C VAL A 116 -18.85 10.70 -11.14
N ALA A 117 -17.62 10.36 -10.74
CA ALA A 117 -16.82 9.32 -11.42
C ALA A 117 -17.18 7.90 -10.96
N GLY A 118 -17.66 7.71 -9.74
CA GLY A 118 -17.85 6.39 -9.15
C GLY A 118 -16.53 5.68 -8.83
N VAL A 119 -16.48 4.37 -9.06
CA VAL A 119 -15.26 3.58 -8.87
C VAL A 119 -14.28 3.84 -10.01
N GLU A 120 -13.05 4.20 -9.66
CA GLU A 120 -11.96 4.49 -10.58
C GLU A 120 -10.84 3.44 -10.40
N PRO A 121 -9.88 3.27 -11.33
CA PRO A 121 -8.89 2.19 -11.28
C PRO A 121 -8.03 2.17 -10.04
N GLN A 122 -7.64 3.34 -9.54
CA GLN A 122 -6.88 3.41 -8.31
C GLN A 122 -7.70 2.90 -7.13
N SER A 123 -9.01 3.18 -7.13
CA SER A 123 -9.94 2.61 -6.13
C SER A 123 -9.97 1.08 -6.20
N GLU A 124 -9.98 0.49 -7.40
CA GLU A 124 -9.92 -0.97 -7.57
C GLU A 124 -8.61 -1.56 -7.03
N THR A 125 -7.48 -0.87 -7.27
CA THR A 125 -6.17 -1.33 -6.78
C THR A 125 -6.13 -1.35 -5.27
N VAL A 126 -6.54 -0.24 -4.63
CA VAL A 126 -6.58 -0.14 -3.16
C VAL A 126 -7.60 -1.12 -2.56
N TRP A 127 -8.72 -1.34 -3.25
CA TRP A 127 -9.72 -2.31 -2.84
C TRP A 127 -9.17 -3.73 -2.82
N ARG A 128 -8.45 -4.16 -3.88
CA ARG A 128 -7.78 -5.48 -3.94
C ARG A 128 -6.71 -5.64 -2.86
N GLN A 129 -5.98 -4.56 -2.54
CA GLN A 129 -5.03 -4.60 -1.43
C GLN A 129 -5.75 -4.80 -0.08
N ALA A 130 -6.89 -4.13 0.12
CA ALA A 130 -7.71 -4.33 1.31
C ALA A 130 -8.30 -5.77 1.39
N ASP A 131 -8.62 -6.40 0.24
CA ASP A 131 -9.01 -7.82 0.19
C ASP A 131 -7.85 -8.74 0.60
N LYS A 132 -6.63 -8.47 0.14
CA LYS A 132 -5.43 -9.23 0.52
C LYS A 132 -5.26 -9.31 2.04
N TYR A 133 -5.49 -8.20 2.73
CA TYR A 133 -5.39 -8.11 4.19
C TYR A 133 -6.71 -8.36 4.93
N LYS A 134 -7.77 -8.76 4.22
CA LYS A 134 -9.11 -9.02 4.78
C LYS A 134 -9.65 -7.87 5.64
N VAL A 135 -9.41 -6.62 5.24
CA VAL A 135 -9.83 -5.43 5.98
C VAL A 135 -11.31 -5.16 5.77
N PRO A 136 -12.17 -5.26 6.81
CA PRO A 136 -13.56 -4.85 6.74
C PRO A 136 -13.66 -3.35 6.38
N ARG A 137 -14.63 -3.01 5.54
CA ARG A 137 -14.71 -1.64 5.02
C ARG A 137 -16.14 -1.19 4.78
N MET A 138 -16.28 0.13 4.67
CA MET A 138 -17.50 0.80 4.24
C MET A 138 -17.19 1.78 3.11
N CYS A 139 -18.19 2.14 2.33
CA CYS A 139 -18.08 3.06 1.22
C CYS A 139 -18.69 4.41 1.58
N PHE A 140 -18.04 5.49 1.22
CA PHE A 140 -18.53 6.86 1.35
C PHE A 140 -18.56 7.53 -0.02
N ILE A 141 -19.74 7.70 -0.62
CA ILE A 141 -19.92 8.39 -1.90
C ILE A 141 -19.96 9.90 -1.60
N ASN A 142 -18.86 10.55 -1.89
CA ASN A 142 -18.60 11.96 -1.60
C ASN A 142 -18.93 12.87 -2.77
N LYS A 143 -18.95 14.17 -2.56
CA LYS A 143 -19.12 15.20 -3.59
C LYS A 143 -20.48 15.18 -4.30
N LEU A 144 -21.52 14.78 -3.60
CA LEU A 144 -22.88 14.78 -4.17
C LEU A 144 -23.43 16.17 -4.50
N ASP A 145 -22.74 17.23 -4.10
CA ASP A 145 -22.99 18.62 -4.45
C ASP A 145 -22.47 19.05 -5.82
N ARG A 146 -21.63 18.21 -6.47
CA ARG A 146 -21.05 18.51 -7.78
C ARG A 146 -22.04 18.26 -8.92
N THR A 147 -21.94 19.07 -9.98
CA THR A 147 -22.66 18.85 -11.23
C THR A 147 -22.29 17.51 -11.85
N GLY A 148 -23.28 16.72 -12.21
CA GLY A 148 -23.12 15.36 -12.73
C GLY A 148 -23.05 14.27 -11.66
N ALA A 149 -23.13 14.62 -10.37
CA ALA A 149 -23.13 13.63 -9.31
C ALA A 149 -24.37 12.74 -9.35
N ASN A 150 -24.15 11.42 -9.29
CA ASN A 150 -25.21 10.42 -9.32
C ASN A 150 -24.90 9.27 -8.35
N PHE A 151 -25.56 9.29 -7.22
CA PHE A 151 -25.41 8.28 -6.17
C PHE A 151 -25.67 6.86 -6.67
N TYR A 152 -26.76 6.66 -7.39
CA TYR A 152 -27.19 5.33 -7.85
C TYR A 152 -26.22 4.73 -8.88
N TYR A 153 -25.69 5.57 -9.76
CA TYR A 153 -24.61 5.18 -10.68
C TYR A 153 -23.36 4.73 -9.90
N CYS A 154 -22.96 5.49 -8.88
CA CYS A 154 -21.80 5.12 -8.05
C CYS A 154 -22.02 3.78 -7.33
N VAL A 155 -23.21 3.53 -6.78
CA VAL A 155 -23.56 2.23 -6.17
C VAL A 155 -23.46 1.10 -7.20
N GLN A 156 -23.92 1.32 -8.43
CA GLN A 156 -23.82 0.34 -9.50
C GLN A 156 -22.34 0.03 -9.86
N THR A 157 -21.47 1.06 -9.89
CA THR A 157 -20.03 0.84 -10.15
C THR A 157 -19.34 0.04 -9.04
N ILE A 158 -19.81 0.12 -7.80
CA ILE A 158 -19.31 -0.73 -6.69
C ILE A 158 -19.62 -2.21 -6.97
N ILE A 159 -20.81 -2.51 -7.48
CA ILE A 159 -21.20 -3.87 -7.88
C ILE A 159 -20.37 -4.34 -9.08
N ASP A 160 -20.37 -3.57 -10.16
CA ASP A 160 -19.84 -3.98 -11.46
C ASP A 160 -18.31 -4.10 -11.47
N ARG A 161 -17.60 -3.23 -10.75
CA ARG A 161 -16.14 -3.14 -10.79
C ARG A 161 -15.43 -3.77 -9.62
N LEU A 162 -16.05 -3.69 -8.43
CA LEU A 162 -15.46 -4.24 -7.20
C LEU A 162 -16.02 -5.62 -6.88
N GLY A 163 -17.11 -6.05 -7.54
CA GLY A 163 -17.80 -7.28 -7.22
C GLY A 163 -18.36 -7.33 -5.79
N ALA A 164 -18.55 -6.16 -5.17
CA ALA A 164 -19.00 -6.05 -3.80
C ALA A 164 -20.53 -5.95 -3.72
N THR A 165 -21.11 -6.45 -2.64
CA THR A 165 -22.54 -6.33 -2.34
C THR A 165 -22.77 -5.07 -1.50
N PRO A 166 -23.41 -4.00 -2.02
CA PRO A 166 -23.63 -2.78 -1.26
C PRO A 166 -24.81 -2.92 -0.31
N ALA A 167 -24.62 -2.64 0.97
CA ALA A 167 -25.67 -2.44 1.96
C ALA A 167 -25.89 -0.92 2.15
N VAL A 168 -26.82 -0.37 1.42
CA VAL A 168 -27.06 1.09 1.41
C VAL A 168 -27.71 1.50 2.72
N LEU A 169 -27.04 2.41 3.46
CA LEU A 169 -27.54 2.94 4.75
C LEU A 169 -28.24 4.27 4.60
N TYR A 170 -27.84 5.09 3.64
CA TYR A 170 -28.36 6.42 3.43
C TYR A 170 -28.65 6.68 1.96
N LEU A 171 -29.74 7.39 1.66
CA LEU A 171 -30.05 7.91 0.34
C LEU A 171 -29.90 9.42 0.33
N PRO A 172 -29.45 10.05 -0.78
CA PRO A 172 -29.36 11.50 -0.86
C PRO A 172 -30.74 12.15 -1.01
N ILE A 173 -30.91 13.31 -0.36
CA ILE A 173 -32.06 14.19 -0.56
C ILE A 173 -31.61 15.35 -1.44
N GLY A 174 -32.11 15.42 -2.67
CA GLY A 174 -31.63 16.30 -3.71
C GLY A 174 -30.36 15.77 -4.40
N ALA A 175 -29.91 16.51 -5.40
CA ALA A 175 -28.71 16.21 -6.16
C ALA A 175 -28.02 17.52 -6.55
N GLU A 176 -26.72 17.47 -6.79
CA GLU A 176 -25.92 18.62 -7.21
C GLU A 176 -26.09 19.83 -6.27
N SER A 177 -26.44 21.00 -6.82
CA SER A 177 -26.68 22.22 -6.03
C SER A 177 -27.84 22.07 -5.04
N ASP A 178 -28.78 21.16 -5.29
CA ASP A 178 -29.97 20.93 -4.48
C ASP A 178 -29.75 19.84 -3.40
N PHE A 179 -28.55 19.31 -3.29
CA PHE A 179 -28.19 18.34 -2.26
C PHE A 179 -28.26 18.99 -0.87
N LYS A 180 -29.24 18.61 -0.06
CA LYS A 180 -29.51 19.22 1.24
C LYS A 180 -29.46 18.29 2.44
N GLY A 181 -29.53 16.97 2.22
CA GLY A 181 -29.59 16.05 3.33
C GLY A 181 -29.58 14.58 2.91
N LEU A 182 -29.90 13.71 3.86
CA LEU A 182 -29.87 12.26 3.71
C LEU A 182 -31.16 11.65 4.24
N VAL A 183 -31.58 10.53 3.64
CA VAL A 183 -32.56 9.61 4.25
C VAL A 183 -31.80 8.54 4.99
N ASP A 184 -31.99 8.42 6.28
CA ASP A 184 -31.45 7.38 7.13
C ASP A 184 -32.39 6.14 7.06
N LEU A 185 -31.93 5.10 6.38
CA LEU A 185 -32.72 3.89 6.16
C LEU A 185 -32.80 3.00 7.40
N VAL A 186 -31.87 3.13 8.33
CA VAL A 186 -31.87 2.36 9.59
C VAL A 186 -32.92 2.91 10.54
N ASN A 187 -32.98 4.22 10.73
CA ASN A 187 -33.91 4.88 11.63
C ASN A 187 -35.18 5.41 10.96
N GLU A 188 -35.33 5.29 9.63
CA GLU A 188 -36.48 5.70 8.83
C GLU A 188 -36.84 7.19 9.00
N ARG A 189 -35.86 8.06 8.85
CA ARG A 189 -36.01 9.51 9.00
C ARG A 189 -35.12 10.26 8.01
N ALA A 190 -35.44 11.52 7.75
CA ALA A 190 -34.57 12.42 7.01
C ALA A 190 -33.64 13.20 7.94
N ILE A 191 -32.44 13.48 7.49
CA ILE A 191 -31.45 14.31 8.16
C ILE A 191 -31.15 15.50 7.25
N ILE A 192 -31.43 16.71 7.70
CA ILE A 192 -31.24 17.95 6.95
C ILE A 192 -30.23 18.85 7.65
N TRP A 193 -29.18 19.24 6.93
CA TRP A 193 -28.16 20.17 7.45
C TRP A 193 -28.52 21.63 7.19
N LYS A 194 -28.23 22.49 8.18
CA LYS A 194 -28.33 23.94 8.02
C LYS A 194 -27.07 24.50 7.37
N ASP A 195 -27.17 25.11 6.22
CA ASP A 195 -26.03 25.66 5.47
C ASP A 195 -25.26 26.77 6.24
N GLU A 196 -25.93 27.53 7.08
CA GLU A 196 -25.36 28.64 7.85
C GLU A 196 -24.46 28.20 9.02
N SER A 197 -24.54 26.96 9.45
CA SER A 197 -23.84 26.44 10.64
C SER A 197 -22.53 25.72 10.34
N LEU A 198 -21.99 25.77 9.13
CA LEU A 198 -20.85 25.00 8.68
C LEU A 198 -21.01 23.47 8.97
N GLY A 199 -22.25 22.99 8.88
CA GLY A 199 -22.60 21.58 9.11
C GLY A 199 -22.66 21.18 10.59
N ALA A 200 -22.46 22.09 11.54
CA ALA A 200 -22.54 21.78 12.97
C ALA A 200 -23.97 21.46 13.43
N GLU A 201 -24.96 22.07 12.79
CA GLU A 201 -26.37 21.85 13.11
C GLU A 201 -27.10 21.10 12.00
N PHE A 202 -27.80 20.08 12.38
CA PHE A 202 -28.73 19.33 11.54
C PHE A 202 -29.99 19.01 12.35
N PHE A 203 -31.05 18.63 11.67
CA PHE A 203 -32.32 18.27 12.30
C PHE A 203 -32.97 17.09 11.58
N TYR A 204 -33.84 16.41 12.29
CA TYR A 204 -34.57 15.27 11.75
C TYR A 204 -35.92 15.67 11.26
N GLU A 205 -36.35 15.12 10.14
CA GLU A 205 -37.66 15.29 9.54
C GLU A 205 -38.20 13.92 9.07
N GLU A 206 -39.48 13.93 8.68
CA GLU A 206 -40.04 12.80 7.94
C GLU A 206 -39.40 12.67 6.56
N ILE A 207 -39.37 11.44 6.05
CA ILE A 207 -38.84 11.17 4.70
C ILE A 207 -39.66 11.96 3.67
N PRO A 208 -39.03 12.71 2.77
CA PRO A 208 -39.75 13.44 1.72
C PRO A 208 -40.66 12.52 0.91
N ALA A 209 -41.86 13.01 0.58
CA ALA A 209 -42.90 12.20 -0.05
C ALA A 209 -42.48 11.55 -1.39
N ASP A 210 -41.60 12.21 -2.13
CA ASP A 210 -41.00 11.71 -3.39
C ASP A 210 -39.95 10.62 -3.22
N LEU A 211 -39.45 10.44 -1.99
CA LEU A 211 -38.46 9.42 -1.66
C LEU A 211 -39.00 8.26 -0.81
N VAL A 212 -40.24 8.30 -0.34
CA VAL A 212 -40.81 7.28 0.55
C VAL A 212 -40.76 5.88 -0.08
N ASP A 213 -41.24 5.74 -1.32
CA ASP A 213 -41.26 4.43 -2.00
C ASP A 213 -39.84 3.89 -2.22
N LYS A 214 -38.94 4.76 -2.61
CA LYS A 214 -37.53 4.39 -2.83
C LYS A 214 -36.81 4.05 -1.55
N ALA A 215 -37.08 4.80 -0.48
CA ALA A 215 -36.56 4.50 0.84
C ALA A 215 -37.06 3.13 1.34
N ALA A 216 -38.33 2.81 1.13
CA ALA A 216 -38.89 1.52 1.48
C ALA A 216 -38.22 0.37 0.71
N GLU A 217 -38.02 0.51 -0.61
CA GLU A 217 -37.33 -0.48 -1.43
C GLU A 217 -35.89 -0.75 -0.95
N TYR A 218 -35.10 0.32 -0.71
CA TYR A 218 -33.72 0.17 -0.25
C TYR A 218 -33.61 -0.34 1.19
N ARG A 219 -34.58 0.01 2.05
CA ARG A 219 -34.66 -0.52 3.40
C ARG A 219 -34.96 -2.03 3.40
N GLU A 220 -35.89 -2.48 2.57
CA GLU A 220 -36.19 -3.90 2.42
C GLU A 220 -34.94 -4.69 2.04
N LYS A 221 -34.22 -4.24 1.01
CA LYS A 221 -32.93 -4.84 0.61
C LYS A 221 -31.88 -4.84 1.72
N LEU A 222 -31.80 -3.74 2.49
CA LEU A 222 -30.88 -3.64 3.62
C LEU A 222 -31.23 -4.65 4.71
N VAL A 223 -32.52 -4.77 5.06
CA VAL A 223 -33.00 -5.71 6.06
C VAL A 223 -32.75 -7.16 5.61
N GLU A 224 -33.04 -7.51 4.36
CA GLU A 224 -32.77 -8.83 3.78
C GLU A 224 -31.29 -9.21 3.92
N LEU A 225 -30.37 -8.35 3.47
CA LEU A 225 -28.93 -8.57 3.61
C LEU A 225 -28.50 -8.73 5.08
N ALA A 226 -29.11 -7.96 5.98
CA ALA A 226 -28.75 -7.98 7.39
C ALA A 226 -29.22 -9.29 8.07
N VAL A 227 -30.48 -9.72 7.84
CA VAL A 227 -31.02 -10.93 8.49
C VAL A 227 -30.37 -12.21 7.97
N GLU A 228 -29.82 -12.22 6.75
CA GLU A 228 -29.01 -13.33 6.22
C GLU A 228 -27.78 -13.65 7.08
N GLN A 229 -27.36 -12.74 7.95
CA GLN A 229 -26.18 -12.92 8.80
C GLN A 229 -26.45 -13.73 10.07
N ASP A 230 -27.74 -14.07 10.34
CA ASP A 230 -28.13 -14.74 11.56
C ASP A 230 -29.39 -15.60 11.34
N ASP A 231 -29.30 -16.88 11.63
CA ASP A 231 -30.38 -17.83 11.36
C ASP A 231 -31.67 -17.50 12.11
N ASP A 232 -31.57 -17.09 13.38
CA ASP A 232 -32.73 -16.72 14.19
C ASP A 232 -33.40 -15.44 13.67
N ALA A 233 -32.60 -14.47 13.22
CA ALA A 233 -33.10 -13.24 12.61
C ALA A 233 -33.76 -13.50 11.26
N MET A 234 -33.22 -14.41 10.47
CA MET A 234 -33.82 -14.85 9.19
C MET A 234 -35.14 -15.55 9.40
N GLU A 235 -35.23 -16.48 10.39
CA GLU A 235 -36.49 -17.18 10.72
C GLU A 235 -37.56 -16.18 11.15
N ALA A 236 -37.23 -15.25 12.06
CA ALA A 236 -38.13 -14.18 12.49
C ALA A 236 -38.63 -13.31 11.32
N TYR A 237 -37.72 -12.95 10.40
CA TYR A 237 -38.09 -12.18 9.21
C TYR A 237 -39.06 -12.92 8.29
N LEU A 238 -38.83 -14.21 8.06
CA LEU A 238 -39.74 -15.07 7.26
C LEU A 238 -41.12 -15.24 7.91
N GLU A 239 -41.21 -15.14 9.23
CA GLU A 239 -42.46 -15.09 9.96
C GLU A 239 -43.15 -13.71 9.93
N GLY A 240 -42.55 -12.70 9.30
CA GLY A 240 -43.05 -11.34 9.20
C GLY A 240 -42.65 -10.42 10.36
N ASN A 241 -41.70 -10.81 11.20
CA ASN A 241 -41.17 -9.98 12.28
C ASN A 241 -39.94 -9.26 11.84
N LEU A 242 -40.01 -7.94 11.66
CA LEU A 242 -38.88 -7.10 11.32
C LEU A 242 -37.95 -6.88 12.52
N PRO A 243 -36.62 -6.85 12.34
CA PRO A 243 -35.68 -6.50 13.40
C PRO A 243 -35.89 -5.04 13.86
N ASP A 244 -35.76 -4.80 15.15
CA ASP A 244 -35.71 -3.45 15.70
C ASP A 244 -34.35 -2.77 15.28
N VAL A 245 -34.22 -1.46 15.52
CA VAL A 245 -33.05 -0.68 15.12
C VAL A 245 -31.77 -1.20 15.74
N ALA A 246 -31.80 -1.63 17.00
CA ALA A 246 -30.61 -2.14 17.69
C ALA A 246 -30.15 -3.47 17.10
N THR A 247 -31.09 -4.39 16.88
CA THR A 247 -30.84 -5.67 16.22
C THR A 247 -30.36 -5.49 14.77
N LEU A 248 -31.00 -4.57 14.02
CA LEU A 248 -30.58 -4.26 12.65
C LEU A 248 -29.14 -3.73 12.60
N LYS A 249 -28.77 -2.80 13.48
CA LYS A 249 -27.39 -2.30 13.59
C LYS A 249 -26.40 -3.43 13.92
N ALA A 250 -26.75 -4.34 14.84
CA ALA A 250 -25.90 -5.48 15.19
C ALA A 250 -25.71 -6.44 14.01
N LEU A 251 -26.75 -6.72 13.24
CA LEU A 251 -26.69 -7.56 12.04
C LEU A 251 -25.88 -6.90 10.91
N ILE A 252 -26.03 -5.60 10.67
CA ILE A 252 -25.23 -4.85 9.71
C ILE A 252 -23.76 -4.90 10.12
N ARG A 253 -23.44 -4.72 11.41
CA ARG A 253 -22.07 -4.87 11.92
C ARG A 253 -21.53 -6.27 11.64
N LYS A 254 -22.30 -7.33 11.98
CA LYS A 254 -21.90 -8.72 11.75
C LYS A 254 -21.57 -8.99 10.28
N GLY A 255 -22.41 -8.53 9.34
CA GLY A 255 -22.17 -8.68 7.91
C GLY A 255 -20.96 -7.87 7.41
N THR A 256 -20.74 -6.69 7.97
CA THR A 256 -19.55 -5.86 7.66
C THR A 256 -18.27 -6.55 8.12
N LEU A 257 -18.23 -7.06 9.34
CA LEU A 257 -17.06 -7.76 9.91
C LEU A 257 -16.74 -9.04 9.13
N ASN A 258 -17.76 -9.79 8.73
CA ASN A 258 -17.63 -11.00 7.91
C ASN A 258 -17.36 -10.72 6.43
N GLN A 259 -17.37 -9.44 6.03
CA GLN A 259 -17.23 -9.00 4.63
C GLN A 259 -18.29 -9.60 3.68
N ALA A 260 -19.46 -9.92 4.21
CA ALA A 260 -20.59 -10.41 3.42
C ALA A 260 -21.16 -9.33 2.50
N PHE A 261 -21.11 -8.09 2.95
CA PHE A 261 -21.50 -6.89 2.22
C PHE A 261 -20.71 -5.68 2.72
N VAL A 262 -20.84 -4.56 2.04
CA VAL A 262 -20.20 -3.29 2.40
C VAL A 262 -21.25 -2.22 2.66
N PRO A 263 -21.28 -1.59 3.85
CA PRO A 263 -22.15 -0.45 4.11
C PRO A 263 -21.82 0.70 3.15
N VAL A 264 -22.84 1.32 2.58
CA VAL A 264 -22.70 2.46 1.66
C VAL A 264 -23.38 3.68 2.27
N LEU A 265 -22.58 4.73 2.45
CA LEU A 265 -22.97 6.03 2.92
C LEU A 265 -22.74 7.06 1.81
N CYS A 266 -23.30 8.23 1.98
CA CYS A 266 -23.10 9.31 1.03
C CYS A 266 -23.09 10.69 1.70
N GLY A 267 -22.57 11.68 0.98
CA GLY A 267 -22.49 13.04 1.49
C GLY A 267 -21.68 13.99 0.60
N SER A 268 -21.38 15.14 1.17
CA SER A 268 -20.42 16.09 0.63
C SER A 268 -19.57 16.65 1.77
N ALA A 269 -18.33 16.16 1.87
CA ALA A 269 -17.39 16.65 2.87
C ALA A 269 -17.12 18.15 2.69
N PHE A 270 -17.03 18.63 1.45
CA PHE A 270 -16.84 20.06 1.16
C PHE A 270 -18.00 20.93 1.67
N LYS A 271 -19.23 20.45 1.53
CA LYS A 271 -20.44 21.14 2.03
C LYS A 271 -20.77 20.80 3.49
N ASN A 272 -19.89 20.04 4.17
CA ASN A 272 -20.06 19.66 5.56
C ASN A 272 -21.32 18.81 5.85
N LYS A 273 -21.77 18.01 4.89
CA LYS A 273 -22.97 17.18 4.98
C LYS A 273 -22.61 15.69 4.93
N GLY A 274 -23.08 14.91 5.91
CA GLY A 274 -22.89 13.47 5.97
C GLY A 274 -21.61 12.99 6.67
N VAL A 275 -20.78 13.86 7.24
CA VAL A 275 -19.54 13.45 7.93
C VAL A 275 -19.84 12.94 9.34
N GLN A 276 -20.78 13.54 10.07
CA GLN A 276 -21.20 13.04 11.39
C GLN A 276 -21.83 11.64 11.27
N THR A 277 -22.67 11.41 10.26
CA THR A 277 -23.26 10.09 10.00
C THR A 277 -22.20 9.06 9.61
N LEU A 278 -21.12 9.48 8.93
CA LEU A 278 -19.96 8.63 8.66
C LEU A 278 -19.25 8.24 9.95
N LEU A 279 -19.04 9.19 10.87
CA LEU A 279 -18.40 8.93 12.17
C LEU A 279 -19.25 7.98 13.03
N ASP A 280 -20.57 8.16 13.06
CA ASP A 280 -21.49 7.25 13.74
C ASP A 280 -21.43 5.84 13.14
N ALA A 281 -21.39 5.72 11.80
CA ALA A 281 -21.25 4.44 11.12
C ALA A 281 -19.90 3.76 11.38
N VAL A 282 -18.80 4.52 11.49
CA VAL A 282 -17.49 3.99 11.90
C VAL A 282 -17.57 3.35 13.28
N VAL A 283 -18.24 3.99 14.23
CA VAL A 283 -18.45 3.47 15.59
C VAL A 283 -19.33 2.23 15.57
N ASP A 284 -20.44 2.29 14.82
CA ASP A 284 -21.45 1.23 14.82
C ASP A 284 -21.01 -0.03 14.06
N TYR A 285 -20.30 0.11 12.93
CA TYR A 285 -20.13 -0.98 11.98
C TYR A 285 -18.68 -1.42 11.74
N LEU A 286 -17.67 -0.56 11.93
CA LEU A 286 -16.28 -0.97 11.76
C LEU A 286 -15.77 -1.75 13.00
N PRO A 287 -14.77 -2.65 12.79
CA PRO A 287 -14.25 -3.49 13.86
C PRO A 287 -13.51 -2.71 14.94
N SER A 288 -13.56 -3.23 16.14
CA SER A 288 -12.59 -2.97 17.20
C SER A 288 -11.40 -3.93 17.08
N PRO A 289 -10.28 -3.67 17.77
CA PRO A 289 -9.17 -4.64 17.79
C PRO A 289 -9.54 -6.03 18.31
N LEU A 290 -10.65 -6.18 19.06
CA LEU A 290 -11.16 -7.46 19.56
C LEU A 290 -11.96 -8.25 18.52
N ASP A 291 -12.44 -7.60 17.48
CA ASP A 291 -13.21 -8.26 16.41
C ASP A 291 -12.29 -8.85 15.32
N ILE A 292 -11.00 -8.55 15.38
CA ILE A 292 -10.00 -9.05 14.44
C ILE A 292 -9.37 -10.31 15.00
N GLU A 293 -9.07 -11.27 14.12
CA GLU A 293 -8.35 -12.49 14.49
C GLU A 293 -7.01 -12.18 15.17
N ASP A 294 -6.59 -13.06 16.06
CA ASP A 294 -5.30 -12.99 16.72
C ASP A 294 -4.17 -12.83 15.66
N VAL A 295 -3.26 -11.91 15.92
CA VAL A 295 -2.19 -11.64 14.97
C VAL A 295 -1.28 -12.85 14.79
N GLN A 296 -1.10 -13.27 13.56
CA GLN A 296 -0.28 -14.42 13.19
C GLN A 296 1.18 -14.05 12.99
N GLY A 297 2.05 -14.99 13.24
CA GLY A 297 3.48 -14.84 13.04
C GLY A 297 4.21 -16.18 13.08
N ILE A 298 5.52 -16.10 13.11
CA ILE A 298 6.42 -17.26 13.19
C ILE A 298 7.33 -17.06 14.40
N ASN A 299 7.50 -18.10 15.19
CA ASN A 299 8.49 -18.10 16.25
C ASN A 299 9.90 -18.25 15.65
N PRO A 300 10.81 -17.27 15.79
CA PRO A 300 12.12 -17.30 15.14
C PRO A 300 13.06 -18.40 15.66
N ASP A 301 12.81 -18.91 16.88
CA ASP A 301 13.67 -19.95 17.48
C ASP A 301 13.29 -21.36 16.99
N THR A 302 12.00 -21.56 16.67
CA THR A 302 11.46 -22.90 16.32
C THR A 302 11.02 -23.01 14.87
N ASP A 303 10.91 -21.88 14.16
CA ASP A 303 10.36 -21.75 12.81
C ASP A 303 8.93 -22.30 12.66
N GLN A 304 8.15 -22.27 13.76
CA GLN A 304 6.79 -22.74 13.78
C GLN A 304 5.81 -21.56 13.81
N PRO A 305 4.60 -21.73 13.24
CA PRO A 305 3.54 -20.74 13.37
C PRO A 305 3.25 -20.42 14.84
N ASP A 306 3.05 -19.17 15.15
CA ASP A 306 2.71 -18.65 16.48
C ASP A 306 1.69 -17.52 16.34
N SER A 307 0.96 -17.20 17.40
CA SER A 307 -0.03 -16.14 17.39
C SER A 307 -0.02 -15.35 18.69
N ARG A 308 -0.57 -14.15 18.66
CA ARG A 308 -0.75 -13.30 19.85
C ARG A 308 -2.17 -12.80 19.94
N ALA A 309 -2.80 -13.09 21.07
CA ALA A 309 -4.11 -12.56 21.40
C ALA A 309 -4.06 -11.06 21.66
N THR A 310 -5.06 -10.34 21.23
CA THR A 310 -5.21 -8.89 21.49
C THR A 310 -5.58 -8.66 22.96
N SER A 311 -4.58 -8.61 23.83
CA SER A 311 -4.74 -8.44 25.27
C SER A 311 -3.56 -7.68 25.87
N ASP A 312 -3.82 -6.80 26.85
CA ASP A 312 -2.78 -6.05 27.56
C ASP A 312 -1.89 -6.95 28.43
N SER A 313 -2.38 -8.10 28.86
CA SER A 313 -1.64 -9.08 29.67
C SER A 313 -0.82 -10.09 28.85
N ALA A 314 -1.01 -10.15 27.53
CA ALA A 314 -0.25 -11.03 26.66
C ALA A 314 1.20 -10.51 26.52
N PRO A 315 2.16 -11.35 26.08
CA PRO A 315 3.48 -10.89 25.73
C PRO A 315 3.43 -9.80 24.66
N LEU A 316 4.25 -8.75 24.82
CA LEU A 316 4.29 -7.64 23.86
C LEU A 316 4.66 -8.12 22.47
N SER A 317 3.88 -7.69 21.49
CA SER A 317 4.24 -7.73 20.07
C SER A 317 3.74 -6.49 19.36
N MET A 318 4.58 -5.89 18.52
CA MET A 318 4.23 -4.72 17.72
C MET A 318 4.97 -4.74 16.38
N LEU A 319 4.35 -4.14 15.39
CA LEU A 319 4.87 -4.02 14.03
C LEU A 319 5.27 -2.58 13.74
N ALA A 320 6.52 -2.36 13.38
CA ALA A 320 7.00 -1.09 12.86
C ALA A 320 6.54 -0.94 11.41
N PHE A 321 5.57 -0.08 11.14
CA PHE A 321 4.98 0.02 9.80
C PHE A 321 5.42 1.26 9.03
N LYS A 322 5.98 2.26 9.71
CA LYS A 322 6.45 3.49 9.08
C LYS A 322 7.60 4.10 9.85
N ILE A 323 8.57 4.64 9.13
CA ILE A 323 9.64 5.47 9.69
C ILE A 323 9.53 6.87 9.09
N MET A 324 9.74 7.88 9.90
CA MET A 324 9.72 9.29 9.50
C MET A 324 10.89 10.02 10.16
N ASN A 325 11.57 10.87 9.42
CA ASN A 325 12.57 11.76 9.98
C ASN A 325 11.93 13.10 10.40
N ASP A 326 11.98 13.36 11.68
CA ASP A 326 11.48 14.58 12.26
C ASP A 326 12.63 15.55 12.53
N PRO A 327 12.52 16.85 12.15
CA PRO A 327 13.60 17.82 12.33
C PRO A 327 14.01 18.04 13.80
N PHE A 328 13.11 17.81 14.75
CA PHE A 328 13.31 18.10 16.17
C PHE A 328 13.60 16.87 17.00
N VAL A 329 12.99 15.75 16.68
CA VAL A 329 13.08 14.49 17.46
C VAL A 329 14.06 13.50 16.83
N GLY A 330 14.34 13.65 15.54
CA GLY A 330 15.11 12.71 14.75
C GLY A 330 14.22 11.60 14.16
N SER A 331 14.73 10.39 14.07
CA SER A 331 13.95 9.27 13.52
C SER A 331 12.82 8.86 14.47
N LEU A 332 11.61 8.85 13.95
CA LEU A 332 10.39 8.36 14.60
C LEU A 332 9.94 7.08 13.88
N THR A 333 9.72 6.02 14.66
CA THR A 333 9.16 4.75 14.16
C THR A 333 7.72 4.63 14.62
N PHE A 334 6.79 4.59 13.67
CA PHE A 334 5.38 4.31 13.96
C PHE A 334 5.18 2.83 14.10
N ALA A 335 4.57 2.43 15.20
CA ALA A 335 4.30 1.02 15.51
C ALA A 335 2.85 0.80 15.92
N ARG A 336 2.27 -0.30 15.43
CA ARG A 336 1.01 -0.86 15.91
C ARG A 336 1.29 -1.90 16.96
N ILE A 337 0.73 -1.74 18.15
CA ILE A 337 0.79 -2.73 19.23
C ILE A 337 -0.36 -3.72 19.04
N TYR A 338 -0.04 -5.00 18.82
CA TYR A 338 -1.02 -6.06 18.67
C TYR A 338 -1.33 -6.75 19.99
N SER A 339 -0.33 -6.90 20.87
CA SER A 339 -0.49 -7.55 22.18
C SER A 339 0.42 -6.93 23.21
N GLY A 340 0.05 -7.04 24.46
CA GLY A 340 0.83 -6.63 25.62
C GLY A 340 0.76 -5.14 25.92
N THR A 341 1.56 -4.75 26.90
CA THR A 341 1.74 -3.35 27.35
C THR A 341 3.16 -2.90 27.04
N LEU A 342 3.28 -1.78 26.37
CA LEU A 342 4.54 -1.13 26.03
C LEU A 342 4.87 -0.07 27.06
N THR A 343 6.08 -0.13 27.62
CA THR A 343 6.68 0.89 28.49
C THR A 343 8.07 1.26 27.98
N LYS A 344 8.67 2.33 28.50
CA LYS A 344 10.08 2.65 28.22
C LYS A 344 10.97 1.47 28.60
N GLY A 345 11.81 1.01 27.71
CA GLY A 345 12.65 -0.17 27.95
C GLY A 345 13.38 -0.67 26.72
N SER A 346 13.90 -1.89 26.83
CA SER A 346 14.58 -2.58 25.73
C SER A 346 13.73 -3.77 25.27
N TYR A 347 13.56 -3.88 23.97
CA TYR A 347 12.77 -4.91 23.32
C TYR A 347 13.57 -5.60 22.22
N LEU A 348 13.16 -6.79 21.87
CA LEU A 348 13.81 -7.57 20.80
C LEU A 348 13.23 -7.16 19.44
N ASN A 349 14.10 -6.74 18.52
CA ASN A 349 13.80 -6.76 17.10
C ASN A 349 14.03 -8.20 16.62
N SER A 350 12.97 -8.96 16.52
CA SER A 350 13.03 -10.41 16.22
C SER A 350 13.43 -10.72 14.78
N VAL A 351 13.30 -9.78 13.88
CA VAL A 351 13.71 -9.93 12.48
C VAL A 351 15.23 -9.86 12.33
N LYS A 352 15.88 -9.00 13.14
CA LYS A 352 17.33 -8.74 13.10
C LYS A 352 18.10 -9.38 14.25
N ASP A 353 17.39 -10.01 15.18
CA ASP A 353 17.93 -10.58 16.43
C ASP A 353 18.78 -9.54 17.20
N LYS A 354 18.23 -8.33 17.34
CA LYS A 354 18.90 -7.22 18.04
C LYS A 354 17.99 -6.59 19.09
N LYS A 355 18.58 -6.21 20.23
CA LYS A 355 17.87 -5.44 21.25
C LYS A 355 17.86 -3.96 20.91
N GLU A 356 16.67 -3.39 20.91
CA GLU A 356 16.40 -1.97 20.68
C GLU A 356 15.90 -1.30 21.94
N LYS A 357 16.35 -0.07 22.18
CA LYS A 357 15.94 0.72 23.34
C LYS A 357 15.00 1.85 22.92
N ILE A 358 13.82 1.86 23.48
CA ILE A 358 12.84 2.93 23.28
C ILE A 358 13.18 4.09 24.23
N GLY A 359 13.49 5.25 23.66
CA GLY A 359 13.81 6.47 24.42
C GLY A 359 12.58 7.27 24.80
N ARG A 360 11.71 7.54 23.84
CA ARG A 360 10.44 8.27 24.02
C ARG A 360 9.30 7.56 23.28
N MET A 361 8.11 7.64 23.85
CA MET A 361 6.89 7.15 23.25
C MET A 361 5.94 8.35 23.08
N LEU A 362 5.40 8.50 21.90
CA LEU A 362 4.58 9.64 21.53
C LEU A 362 3.23 9.17 20.99
N LEU A 363 2.17 9.85 21.40
CA LEU A 363 0.88 9.78 20.72
C LEU A 363 0.79 10.95 19.75
N MET A 364 0.39 10.66 18.53
CA MET A 364 0.29 11.67 17.48
C MET A 364 -1.14 12.20 17.39
N HIS A 365 -1.26 13.52 17.34
CA HIS A 365 -2.52 14.24 17.17
C HIS A 365 -2.34 15.22 16.02
N ALA A 366 -2.46 14.74 14.78
CA ALA A 366 -2.17 15.55 13.60
C ALA A 366 -0.77 16.22 13.71
N ASN A 367 -0.70 17.52 13.92
CA ASN A 367 0.56 18.29 14.04
C ASN A 367 1.10 18.40 15.47
N SER A 368 0.40 17.87 16.47
CA SER A 368 0.85 17.89 17.85
C SER A 368 1.29 16.52 18.34
N ARG A 369 2.16 16.51 19.35
CA ARG A 369 2.73 15.29 19.93
C ARG A 369 2.52 15.32 21.43
N GLU A 370 2.11 14.19 21.98
CA GLU A 370 1.96 13.98 23.40
C GLU A 370 2.90 12.87 23.86
N ASP A 371 3.76 13.16 24.84
CA ASP A 371 4.59 12.14 25.48
C ASP A 371 3.74 11.24 26.35
N ILE A 372 3.87 9.93 26.15
CA ILE A 372 3.17 8.91 26.93
C ILE A 372 4.17 7.99 27.64
N GLU A 373 3.79 7.45 28.80
CA GLU A 373 4.61 6.53 29.58
C GLU A 373 4.28 5.06 29.32
N GLU A 374 3.05 4.79 28.91
CA GLU A 374 2.52 3.45 28.65
C GLU A 374 1.65 3.47 27.40
N ALA A 375 1.68 2.38 26.65
CA ALA A 375 0.78 2.12 25.53
C ALA A 375 0.34 0.65 25.56
N PHE A 376 -0.80 0.37 24.98
CA PHE A 376 -1.51 -0.91 25.16
C PHE A 376 -1.81 -1.58 23.83
N ALA A 377 -2.20 -2.85 23.88
CA ALA A 377 -2.70 -3.57 22.71
C ALA A 377 -3.77 -2.73 21.97
N GLY A 378 -3.70 -2.66 20.65
CA GLY A 378 -4.59 -1.84 19.84
C GLY A 378 -4.12 -0.40 19.62
N ASP A 379 -3.12 0.11 20.35
CA ASP A 379 -2.59 1.46 20.16
C ASP A 379 -1.69 1.55 18.93
N ILE A 380 -1.70 2.74 18.32
CA ILE A 380 -0.73 3.18 17.31
C ILE A 380 0.08 4.30 17.92
N VAL A 381 1.40 4.11 17.99
CA VAL A 381 2.32 5.01 18.67
C VAL A 381 3.53 5.34 17.81
N ALA A 382 4.15 6.49 18.07
CA ALA A 382 5.45 6.84 17.51
C ALA A 382 6.55 6.65 18.55
N LEU A 383 7.63 5.98 18.18
CA LEU A 383 8.74 5.60 19.03
C LEU A 383 10.00 6.31 18.58
N ALA A 384 10.72 6.93 19.52
CA ALA A 384 12.02 7.55 19.27
C ALA A 384 13.15 6.78 19.94
N GLY A 385 14.32 6.80 19.32
CA GLY A 385 15.54 6.19 19.87
C GLY A 385 15.88 4.83 19.29
N LEU A 386 15.06 4.27 18.40
CA LEU A 386 15.35 3.04 17.66
C LEU A 386 16.44 3.32 16.60
N LYS A 387 17.44 2.43 16.49
CA LYS A 387 18.60 2.63 15.60
C LYS A 387 18.63 1.68 14.43
N GLU A 388 18.24 0.44 14.66
CA GLU A 388 18.37 -0.65 13.70
C GLU A 388 17.02 -1.04 13.08
N THR A 389 15.91 -0.61 13.68
CA THR A 389 14.58 -0.97 13.26
C THR A 389 14.24 -0.29 11.92
N THR A 390 13.74 -1.09 10.98
CA THR A 390 13.26 -0.65 9.67
C THR A 390 11.77 -0.97 9.51
N THR A 391 11.15 -0.40 8.49
CA THR A 391 9.74 -0.67 8.18
C THR A 391 9.53 -2.15 7.91
N GLY A 392 8.53 -2.75 8.55
CA GLY A 392 8.22 -4.18 8.48
C GLY A 392 8.84 -5.02 9.59
N ASP A 393 9.71 -4.45 10.42
CA ASP A 393 10.31 -5.16 11.54
C ASP A 393 9.30 -5.37 12.68
N THR A 394 9.43 -6.49 13.37
CA THR A 394 8.67 -6.80 14.59
C THR A 394 9.52 -6.51 15.82
N LEU A 395 8.94 -5.76 16.75
CA LEU A 395 9.48 -5.57 18.09
C LEU A 395 8.63 -6.34 19.11
N CYS A 396 9.24 -7.11 19.97
CA CYS A 396 8.53 -7.99 20.90
C CYS A 396 9.25 -8.16 22.25
N ALA A 397 8.57 -8.79 23.19
CA ALA A 397 9.16 -9.20 24.46
C ALA A 397 10.25 -10.25 24.20
N SER A 398 11.44 -10.05 24.80
CA SER A 398 12.59 -10.94 24.58
C SER A 398 12.39 -12.38 25.06
N ASN A 399 11.46 -12.60 25.99
CA ASN A 399 11.11 -13.94 26.53
C ASN A 399 10.02 -14.65 25.72
N ALA A 400 9.43 -14.00 24.74
CA ALA A 400 8.39 -14.55 23.87
C ALA A 400 8.58 -14.02 22.43
N PRO A 401 9.65 -14.44 21.75
CA PRO A 401 9.97 -13.91 20.42
C PRO A 401 8.93 -14.35 19.40
N ILE A 402 8.54 -13.43 18.52
CA ILE A 402 7.67 -13.67 17.36
C ILE A 402 8.08 -12.74 16.23
N ILE A 403 8.03 -13.21 15.00
CA ILE A 403 8.10 -12.40 13.79
C ILE A 403 6.68 -12.36 13.22
N LEU A 404 6.06 -11.19 13.27
CA LEU A 404 4.73 -10.99 12.68
C LEU A 404 4.85 -11.08 11.15
N GLU A 405 3.74 -11.40 10.49
CA GLU A 405 3.68 -11.49 9.03
C GLU A 405 4.35 -10.29 8.38
N ARG A 406 5.28 -10.56 7.47
CA ARG A 406 6.06 -9.52 6.79
C ARG A 406 5.24 -8.85 5.69
N MET A 407 5.47 -7.55 5.52
CA MET A 407 5.00 -6.84 4.34
C MET A 407 5.89 -7.17 3.14
N GLU A 408 5.28 -7.45 2.01
CA GLU A 408 5.98 -7.59 0.73
C GLU A 408 6.08 -6.22 0.07
N PHE A 409 7.28 -5.86 -0.35
CA PHE A 409 7.54 -4.59 -1.00
C PHE A 409 7.79 -4.82 -2.50
N PRO A 410 7.09 -4.08 -3.40
CA PRO A 410 7.31 -4.21 -4.82
C PRO A 410 8.71 -3.73 -5.21
N GLU A 411 9.29 -4.38 -6.20
CA GLU A 411 10.57 -3.95 -6.76
C GLU A 411 10.40 -2.63 -7.54
N PRO A 412 11.34 -1.70 -7.41
CA PRO A 412 11.31 -0.45 -8.17
C PRO A 412 11.47 -0.70 -9.68
N VAL A 413 10.77 0.08 -10.48
CA VAL A 413 10.70 -0.10 -11.94
C VAL A 413 11.34 1.01 -12.75
N ILE A 414 11.71 2.12 -12.11
CA ILE A 414 12.35 3.27 -12.73
C ILE A 414 13.61 3.67 -11.95
N GLU A 415 14.59 4.19 -12.64
CA GLU A 415 15.83 4.68 -12.02
C GLU A 415 16.30 6.01 -12.59
N LEU A 416 16.98 6.79 -11.74
CA LEU A 416 17.62 8.05 -12.07
C LEU A 416 19.07 8.05 -11.59
N SER A 417 19.96 8.68 -12.33
CA SER A 417 21.28 9.02 -11.80
C SER A 417 21.22 10.35 -11.05
N VAL A 418 21.92 10.42 -9.92
CA VAL A 418 21.97 11.62 -9.08
C VAL A 418 23.43 11.94 -8.78
N GLU A 419 23.84 13.16 -9.11
CA GLU A 419 25.22 13.64 -8.91
C GLU A 419 25.22 14.90 -8.04
N PRO A 420 26.02 14.97 -6.97
CA PRO A 420 26.11 16.17 -6.16
C PRO A 420 26.79 17.29 -6.96
N LYS A 421 26.30 18.53 -6.83
CA LYS A 421 26.93 19.69 -7.51
C LYS A 421 28.27 20.06 -6.93
N THR A 422 28.49 19.84 -5.64
CA THR A 422 29.73 20.17 -4.93
C THR A 422 30.19 19.02 -4.04
N LYS A 423 31.47 19.05 -3.61
CA LYS A 423 31.98 18.07 -2.64
C LYS A 423 31.26 18.15 -1.29
N ALA A 424 30.82 19.32 -0.88
CA ALA A 424 30.05 19.50 0.35
C ALA A 424 28.64 18.86 0.24
N ASP A 425 28.06 18.86 -0.96
CA ASP A 425 26.77 18.20 -1.22
C ASP A 425 26.90 16.67 -1.25
N GLN A 426 28.08 16.12 -1.54
CA GLN A 426 28.28 14.67 -1.62
C GLN A 426 28.03 13.99 -0.27
N GLU A 427 28.58 14.55 0.83
CA GLU A 427 28.37 14.00 2.17
C GLU A 427 26.90 14.14 2.60
N LYS A 428 26.31 15.31 2.38
CA LYS A 428 24.90 15.56 2.68
C LYS A 428 23.98 14.66 1.86
N MET A 429 24.30 14.43 0.58
CA MET A 429 23.54 13.55 -0.30
C MET A 429 23.55 12.11 0.22
N GLY A 430 24.71 11.59 0.66
CA GLY A 430 24.80 10.26 1.24
C GLY A 430 23.91 10.10 2.47
N ILE A 431 23.91 11.11 3.36
CA ILE A 431 23.05 11.13 4.57
C ILE A 431 21.57 11.21 4.16
N ALA A 432 21.22 12.10 3.21
CA ALA A 432 19.85 12.28 2.75
C ALA A 432 19.30 10.98 2.13
N LEU A 433 20.03 10.38 1.21
CA LEU A 433 19.64 9.14 0.54
C LEU A 433 19.49 7.98 1.51
N SER A 434 20.41 7.85 2.49
CA SER A 434 20.32 6.82 3.53
C SER A 434 19.05 6.98 4.39
N ARG A 435 18.71 8.22 4.77
CA ARG A 435 17.50 8.49 5.56
C ARG A 435 16.22 8.23 4.75
N LEU A 436 16.17 8.69 3.49
CA LEU A 436 15.02 8.46 2.63
C LEU A 436 14.81 6.97 2.34
N ALA A 437 15.89 6.21 2.13
CA ALA A 437 15.82 4.76 1.96
C ALA A 437 15.37 4.01 3.24
N ALA A 438 15.66 4.56 4.41
CA ALA A 438 15.15 3.99 5.66
C ALA A 438 13.64 4.26 5.87
N GLU A 439 13.13 5.37 5.35
CA GLU A 439 11.71 5.70 5.38
C GLU A 439 10.90 4.86 4.39
N ASP A 440 11.43 4.67 3.19
CA ASP A 440 10.72 4.05 2.06
C ASP A 440 11.45 2.81 1.54
N PRO A 441 11.00 1.60 1.84
CA PRO A 441 11.59 0.35 1.36
C PRO A 441 11.50 0.14 -0.16
N SER A 442 10.61 0.83 -0.87
CA SER A 442 10.54 0.80 -2.34
C SER A 442 11.55 1.73 -3.01
N PHE A 443 12.17 2.62 -2.22
CA PHE A 443 13.25 3.46 -2.67
C PHE A 443 14.59 2.78 -2.44
N ARG A 444 15.34 2.55 -3.50
CA ARG A 444 16.66 1.92 -3.43
C ARG A 444 17.75 2.84 -3.95
N VAL A 445 18.90 2.76 -3.31
CA VAL A 445 20.09 3.51 -3.70
C VAL A 445 21.20 2.53 -3.99
N SER A 446 21.84 2.68 -5.14
CA SER A 446 23.00 1.89 -5.54
C SER A 446 24.07 2.78 -6.17
N THR A 447 25.31 2.32 -6.19
CA THR A 447 26.36 2.97 -6.94
C THR A 447 26.67 2.13 -8.16
N ASP A 448 26.66 2.73 -9.32
CA ASP A 448 27.12 2.08 -10.53
C ASP A 448 28.67 1.94 -10.45
N HIS A 449 29.14 0.72 -10.49
CA HIS A 449 30.58 0.40 -10.33
C HIS A 449 31.42 0.84 -11.51
N GLU A 450 30.83 0.99 -12.71
CA GLU A 450 31.55 1.39 -13.90
C GLU A 450 31.65 2.90 -14.02
N SER A 451 30.53 3.62 -13.85
CA SER A 451 30.50 5.08 -13.95
C SER A 451 30.80 5.81 -12.63
N GLY A 452 30.68 5.12 -11.49
CA GLY A 452 30.76 5.71 -10.15
C GLY A 452 29.57 6.60 -9.78
N GLN A 453 28.53 6.60 -10.62
CA GLN A 453 27.32 7.40 -10.37
C GLN A 453 26.44 6.78 -9.27
N THR A 454 25.78 7.65 -8.52
CA THR A 454 24.74 7.22 -7.59
C THR A 454 23.44 7.08 -8.35
N ILE A 455 22.86 5.87 -8.33
CA ILE A 455 21.58 5.53 -8.95
C ILE A 455 20.52 5.41 -7.87
N ILE A 456 19.41 6.12 -8.04
CA ILE A 456 18.22 6.01 -7.22
C ILE A 456 17.12 5.32 -8.01
N LYS A 457 16.40 4.40 -7.36
CA LYS A 457 15.34 3.59 -7.97
C LYS A 457 14.03 3.76 -7.22
N GLY A 458 12.91 3.80 -7.94
CA GLY A 458 11.58 4.00 -7.36
C GLY A 458 10.46 3.44 -8.21
N MET A 459 9.22 3.64 -7.74
CA MET A 459 8.01 3.07 -8.33
C MET A 459 7.46 3.85 -9.52
N GLY A 460 7.82 5.13 -9.67
CA GLY A 460 7.37 5.98 -10.76
C GLY A 460 8.09 7.33 -10.80
N GLU A 461 7.83 8.12 -11.86
CA GLU A 461 8.45 9.44 -12.04
C GLU A 461 8.11 10.37 -10.87
N LEU A 462 6.84 10.43 -10.50
CA LEU A 462 6.38 11.29 -9.41
C LEU A 462 7.02 10.90 -8.07
N HIS A 463 7.17 9.60 -7.82
CA HIS A 463 7.84 9.10 -6.61
C HIS A 463 9.28 9.62 -6.52
N LEU A 464 10.07 9.45 -7.58
CA LEU A 464 11.47 9.91 -7.60
C LEU A 464 11.59 11.44 -7.59
N ASP A 465 10.71 12.15 -8.28
CA ASP A 465 10.66 13.61 -8.25
C ASP A 465 10.45 14.17 -6.84
N ILE A 466 9.53 13.56 -6.08
CA ILE A 466 9.27 13.94 -4.70
C ILE A 466 10.49 13.69 -3.82
N LEU A 467 11.15 12.55 -3.97
CA LEU A 467 12.35 12.23 -3.18
C LEU A 467 13.52 13.17 -3.48
N VAL A 468 13.72 13.53 -4.76
CA VAL A 468 14.71 14.50 -5.17
C VAL A 468 14.40 15.90 -4.60
N ASP A 469 13.14 16.31 -4.64
CA ASP A 469 12.72 17.59 -4.09
C ASP A 469 12.86 17.61 -2.56
N ARG A 470 12.58 16.50 -1.88
CA ARG A 470 12.84 16.34 -0.44
C ARG A 470 14.31 16.45 -0.10
N MET A 471 15.21 15.83 -0.89
CA MET A 471 16.68 16.04 -0.71
C MET A 471 17.04 17.52 -0.73
N LYS A 472 16.47 18.28 -1.67
CA LYS A 472 16.74 19.71 -1.79
C LYS A 472 16.16 20.51 -0.63
N ARG A 473 14.88 20.30 -0.29
CA ARG A 473 14.16 21.11 0.71
C ARG A 473 14.56 20.75 2.16
N GLU A 474 14.56 19.47 2.49
CA GLU A 474 14.78 19.00 3.87
C GLU A 474 16.27 18.92 4.22
N PHE A 475 17.09 18.42 3.28
CA PHE A 475 18.51 18.16 3.54
C PHE A 475 19.45 19.21 2.94
N LYS A 476 18.90 20.19 2.21
CA LYS A 476 19.67 21.27 1.55
C LYS A 476 20.79 20.71 0.66
N VAL A 477 20.47 19.70 -0.15
CA VAL A 477 21.35 19.06 -1.12
C VAL A 477 21.06 19.59 -2.50
N GLU A 478 22.08 20.12 -3.18
CA GLU A 478 22.02 20.49 -4.59
C GLU A 478 22.60 19.34 -5.42
N ALA A 479 21.79 18.75 -6.30
CA ALA A 479 22.18 17.63 -7.15
C ALA A 479 21.74 17.85 -8.60
N ASN A 480 22.51 17.28 -9.54
CA ASN A 480 22.09 17.10 -10.92
C ASN A 480 21.38 15.75 -11.03
N VAL A 481 20.24 15.73 -11.69
CA VAL A 481 19.43 14.53 -11.87
C VAL A 481 19.49 14.16 -13.36
N GLY A 482 19.84 12.90 -13.63
CA GLY A 482 19.84 12.34 -14.98
C GLY A 482 18.43 12.07 -15.50
N ALA A 483 18.31 11.76 -16.79
CA ALA A 483 17.03 11.38 -17.39
C ALA A 483 16.52 10.03 -16.80
N PRO A 484 15.20 9.85 -16.68
CA PRO A 484 14.63 8.59 -16.25
C PRO A 484 15.04 7.43 -17.16
N GLN A 485 15.42 6.32 -16.57
CA GLN A 485 15.74 5.08 -17.27
C GLN A 485 14.88 3.94 -16.74
N VAL A 486 14.63 2.98 -17.61
CA VAL A 486 13.86 1.78 -17.25
C VAL A 486 14.76 0.77 -16.57
N ALA A 487 14.33 0.23 -15.46
CA ALA A 487 14.97 -0.92 -14.82
C ALA A 487 14.57 -2.21 -15.55
N TYR A 488 15.35 -2.58 -16.56
CA TYR A 488 15.17 -3.83 -17.28
C TYR A 488 15.47 -5.06 -16.39
N ARG A 489 15.08 -6.23 -16.87
CA ARG A 489 15.46 -7.54 -16.31
C ARG A 489 15.95 -8.46 -17.42
N GLU A 490 16.60 -9.53 -17.03
CA GLU A 490 17.04 -10.57 -17.94
C GLU A 490 16.32 -11.89 -17.61
N SER A 491 16.14 -12.76 -18.58
CA SER A 491 15.64 -14.11 -18.39
C SER A 491 16.39 -15.11 -19.26
N LEU A 492 16.39 -16.37 -18.85
CA LEU A 492 17.00 -17.46 -19.64
C LEU A 492 16.09 -17.84 -20.79
N ALA A 493 16.66 -18.06 -21.98
CA ALA A 493 15.89 -18.41 -23.17
C ALA A 493 15.50 -19.90 -23.24
N LYS A 494 16.33 -20.81 -22.67
CA LYS A 494 16.11 -22.26 -22.70
C LYS A 494 16.78 -22.97 -21.53
N PRO A 495 16.33 -24.18 -21.17
CA PRO A 495 16.99 -25.02 -20.17
C PRO A 495 18.41 -25.37 -20.59
N VAL A 496 19.31 -25.55 -19.62
CA VAL A 496 20.69 -25.92 -19.84
C VAL A 496 21.29 -26.68 -18.65
N ASP A 497 22.18 -27.62 -18.96
CA ASP A 497 22.99 -28.30 -17.98
C ASP A 497 24.44 -27.80 -18.05
N VAL A 498 25.02 -27.54 -16.88
CA VAL A 498 26.41 -27.07 -16.73
C VAL A 498 27.12 -27.92 -15.72
N ASP A 499 28.33 -28.36 -16.06
CA ASP A 499 29.27 -29.05 -15.19
C ASP A 499 30.53 -28.20 -15.11
N TYR A 500 30.71 -27.47 -14.01
CA TYR A 500 31.82 -26.56 -13.84
C TYR A 500 32.73 -26.94 -12.70
N THR A 501 34.05 -26.91 -12.97
CA THR A 501 35.08 -27.19 -11.98
C THR A 501 35.94 -25.95 -11.75
N HIS A 502 35.91 -25.41 -10.55
CA HIS A 502 36.88 -24.43 -10.10
C HIS A 502 38.09 -25.11 -9.51
N LYS A 503 39.26 -24.93 -10.13
CA LYS A 503 40.53 -25.42 -9.63
C LYS A 503 41.61 -24.38 -9.74
N LYS A 504 42.20 -23.97 -8.61
CA LYS A 504 43.31 -23.03 -8.57
C LYS A 504 44.39 -23.55 -7.62
N GLN A 505 45.62 -23.65 -8.09
CA GLN A 505 46.78 -23.95 -7.29
C GLN A 505 47.72 -22.75 -7.29
N SER A 506 47.99 -22.20 -6.12
CA SER A 506 48.96 -21.11 -5.92
C SER A 506 49.70 -21.41 -4.63
N GLY A 507 50.93 -21.80 -4.70
CA GLY A 507 51.97 -21.92 -3.64
C GLY A 507 51.56 -22.07 -2.14
N GLY A 508 50.45 -22.70 -1.84
CA GLY A 508 49.80 -22.91 -0.53
C GLY A 508 48.59 -23.84 -0.68
N SER A 509 47.62 -23.77 0.23
CA SER A 509 46.34 -24.50 0.06
C SER A 509 45.65 -24.08 -1.24
N GLY A 510 45.33 -25.06 -2.11
CA GLY A 510 44.62 -24.82 -3.37
C GLY A 510 43.15 -24.44 -3.16
N GLN A 511 42.45 -24.21 -4.26
CA GLN A 511 40.97 -24.04 -4.27
C GLN A 511 40.39 -25.10 -5.20
N PHE A 512 39.39 -25.82 -4.73
CA PHE A 512 38.69 -26.83 -5.53
C PHE A 512 37.20 -26.83 -5.22
N GLY A 513 36.37 -26.82 -6.25
CA GLY A 513 34.94 -27.03 -6.16
C GLY A 513 34.38 -27.39 -7.53
N ARG A 514 33.71 -28.53 -7.66
CA ARG A 514 32.97 -28.91 -8.87
C ARG A 514 31.50 -28.91 -8.57
N VAL A 515 30.74 -28.27 -9.42
CA VAL A 515 29.28 -28.18 -9.35
C VAL A 515 28.65 -28.58 -10.69
N LYS A 516 27.66 -29.45 -10.64
CA LYS A 516 26.85 -29.81 -11.79
C LYS A 516 25.43 -29.36 -11.53
N VAL A 517 24.94 -28.48 -12.38
CA VAL A 517 23.64 -27.83 -12.22
C VAL A 517 22.82 -28.01 -13.48
N SER A 518 21.51 -28.21 -13.30
CA SER A 518 20.49 -28.11 -14.34
C SER A 518 19.66 -26.84 -14.05
N VAL A 519 19.63 -25.92 -15.00
CA VAL A 519 18.93 -24.65 -14.84
C VAL A 519 17.91 -24.47 -15.94
N ALA A 520 16.69 -24.14 -15.57
CA ALA A 520 15.59 -23.94 -16.49
C ALA A 520 14.87 -22.62 -16.22
N PRO A 521 14.38 -21.92 -17.28
CA PRO A 521 13.50 -20.78 -17.09
C PRO A 521 12.24 -21.22 -16.35
N GLY A 522 11.77 -20.39 -15.40
CA GLY A 522 10.55 -20.59 -14.63
C GLY A 522 9.36 -19.81 -15.21
N GLU A 523 8.23 -19.94 -14.57
CA GLU A 523 7.06 -19.14 -14.89
C GLU A 523 7.26 -17.67 -14.47
N ARG A 524 6.57 -16.76 -15.11
CA ARG A 524 6.62 -15.33 -14.81
C ARG A 524 6.26 -15.09 -13.33
N GLY A 525 7.14 -14.38 -12.62
CA GLY A 525 6.95 -14.06 -11.21
C GLY A 525 7.31 -15.20 -10.24
N SER A 526 7.87 -16.31 -10.72
CA SER A 526 8.27 -17.44 -9.86
C SER A 526 9.55 -17.17 -9.04
N GLY A 527 10.29 -16.11 -9.39
CA GLY A 527 11.55 -15.78 -8.75
C GLY A 527 12.64 -16.80 -9.04
N ILE A 528 13.63 -16.88 -8.15
CA ILE A 528 14.75 -17.83 -8.25
C ILE A 528 14.53 -18.96 -7.25
N THR A 529 14.35 -20.17 -7.74
CA THR A 529 14.21 -21.39 -6.91
C THR A 529 15.50 -22.19 -6.96
N PHE A 530 15.98 -22.65 -5.80
CA PHE A 530 17.13 -23.52 -5.68
C PHE A 530 16.73 -24.87 -5.07
N ILE A 531 17.05 -25.95 -5.74
CA ILE A 531 16.75 -27.35 -5.34
C ILE A 531 18.04 -28.12 -5.18
N ASP A 532 18.26 -28.65 -3.99
CA ASP A 532 19.37 -29.57 -3.70
C ASP A 532 18.96 -31.01 -4.02
N GLU A 533 19.59 -31.59 -5.04
CA GLU A 533 19.42 -32.98 -5.46
C GLU A 533 20.68 -33.81 -5.23
N ILE A 534 21.65 -33.32 -4.44
CA ILE A 534 22.93 -34.03 -4.17
C ILE A 534 22.65 -35.36 -3.49
N LYS A 535 23.24 -36.42 -4.06
CA LYS A 535 23.22 -37.78 -3.53
C LYS A 535 24.62 -38.22 -3.13
N GLY A 536 24.72 -39.02 -2.06
CA GLY A 536 25.98 -39.64 -1.68
C GLY A 536 27.02 -38.71 -1.03
N GLY A 537 26.69 -37.46 -0.72
CA GLY A 537 27.63 -36.53 -0.07
C GLY A 537 28.75 -36.01 -1.00
N ASN A 538 28.52 -36.03 -2.31
CA ASN A 538 29.49 -35.55 -3.31
C ASN A 538 29.87 -34.08 -3.14
N ILE A 539 28.96 -33.27 -2.55
CA ILE A 539 29.23 -31.93 -2.00
C ILE A 539 28.84 -31.99 -0.53
N PRO A 540 29.71 -31.62 0.41
CA PRO A 540 29.36 -31.47 1.82
C PRO A 540 28.22 -30.47 2.00
N ARG A 541 27.27 -30.77 2.87
CA ARG A 541 26.07 -29.94 3.09
C ARG A 541 26.40 -28.49 3.44
N GLU A 542 27.50 -28.28 4.15
CA GLU A 542 27.99 -26.95 4.55
C GLU A 542 28.39 -26.05 3.37
N TYR A 543 28.67 -26.60 2.19
CA TYR A 543 29.08 -25.85 0.98
C TYR A 543 27.90 -25.58 0.02
N ILE A 544 26.77 -26.27 0.16
CA ILE A 544 25.61 -26.11 -0.71
C ILE A 544 25.07 -24.68 -0.67
N PRO A 545 24.92 -24.02 0.50
CA PRO A 545 24.49 -22.61 0.57
C PRO A 545 25.48 -21.67 -0.14
N SER A 546 26.76 -22.01 -0.21
CA SER A 546 27.76 -21.19 -0.90
C SER A 546 27.63 -21.30 -2.42
N VAL A 547 27.25 -22.45 -2.94
CA VAL A 547 26.91 -22.62 -4.37
C VAL A 547 25.70 -21.77 -4.72
N GLU A 548 24.62 -21.87 -3.96
CA GLU A 548 23.41 -21.08 -4.14
C GLU A 548 23.72 -19.58 -4.11
N LYS A 549 24.43 -19.12 -3.09
CA LYS A 549 24.86 -17.73 -2.94
C LYS A 549 25.61 -17.24 -4.18
N GLY A 550 26.62 -17.99 -4.63
CA GLY A 550 27.43 -17.64 -5.79
C GLY A 550 26.60 -17.53 -7.07
N MET A 551 25.66 -18.44 -7.28
CA MET A 551 24.78 -18.43 -8.45
C MET A 551 23.80 -17.24 -8.41
N ARG A 552 23.20 -16.96 -7.25
CA ARG A 552 22.29 -15.79 -7.08
C ARG A 552 23.02 -14.48 -7.30
N GLU A 553 24.19 -14.27 -6.71
CA GLU A 553 25.00 -13.06 -6.89
C GLU A 553 25.42 -12.86 -8.36
N SER A 554 25.71 -13.94 -9.08
CA SER A 554 26.02 -13.87 -10.50
C SER A 554 24.78 -13.49 -11.34
N ALA A 555 23.61 -14.00 -10.96
CA ALA A 555 22.35 -13.67 -11.62
C ALA A 555 21.92 -12.21 -11.36
N GLU A 556 22.17 -11.68 -10.16
CA GLU A 556 21.88 -10.28 -9.81
C GLU A 556 22.63 -9.27 -10.68
N ASN A 557 23.84 -9.61 -11.11
CA ASN A 557 24.66 -8.74 -11.95
C ASN A 557 24.35 -8.88 -13.44
N GLY A 558 23.45 -9.76 -13.84
CA GLY A 558 23.09 -10.01 -15.23
C GLY A 558 24.23 -10.49 -16.11
N HIS A 559 23.94 -10.79 -17.36
CA HIS A 559 24.97 -11.29 -18.30
C HIS A 559 24.81 -10.75 -19.74
N MET A 560 23.80 -9.95 -20.01
CA MET A 560 23.61 -9.29 -21.31
C MET A 560 24.02 -7.84 -21.25
N ILE A 561 23.36 -7.06 -20.39
CA ILE A 561 23.58 -5.62 -20.20
C ILE A 561 23.60 -5.24 -18.72
N GLY A 562 23.80 -6.21 -17.82
CA GLY A 562 23.99 -5.96 -16.41
C GLY A 562 22.71 -5.91 -15.55
N PHE A 563 21.56 -6.30 -16.09
CA PHE A 563 20.32 -6.37 -15.32
C PHE A 563 20.08 -7.74 -14.71
N PRO A 564 19.45 -7.82 -13.52
CA PRO A 564 19.22 -9.11 -12.85
C PRO A 564 18.47 -10.11 -13.73
N ILE A 565 18.95 -11.37 -13.71
CA ILE A 565 18.23 -12.50 -14.29
C ILE A 565 17.19 -12.97 -13.30
N ILE A 566 15.94 -13.07 -13.73
CA ILE A 566 14.78 -13.45 -12.92
C ILE A 566 14.08 -14.69 -13.45
N ASP A 567 13.22 -15.29 -12.64
CA ASP A 567 12.29 -16.37 -12.98
C ASP A 567 13.00 -17.61 -13.58
N PHE A 568 13.79 -18.29 -12.75
CA PHE A 568 14.42 -19.54 -13.12
C PHE A 568 14.63 -20.49 -11.94
N GLU A 569 14.72 -21.78 -12.23
CA GLU A 569 14.96 -22.84 -11.27
C GLU A 569 16.36 -23.40 -11.44
N ILE A 570 17.09 -23.55 -10.34
CA ILE A 570 18.39 -24.17 -10.26
C ILE A 570 18.24 -25.54 -9.56
N ARG A 571 18.69 -26.59 -10.18
CA ARG A 571 18.84 -27.94 -9.56
C ARG A 571 20.31 -28.28 -9.45
N LEU A 572 20.83 -28.39 -8.24
CA LEU A 572 22.18 -28.83 -7.98
C LEU A 572 22.16 -30.37 -7.95
N THR A 573 22.56 -30.98 -9.06
CA THR A 573 22.40 -32.45 -9.29
C THR A 573 23.59 -33.28 -8.86
N ASP A 574 24.81 -32.76 -8.97
CA ASP A 574 26.05 -33.46 -8.65
C ASP A 574 27.20 -32.48 -8.38
N GLY A 575 28.32 -32.97 -7.96
CA GLY A 575 29.54 -32.20 -7.79
C GLY A 575 30.71 -33.06 -7.26
N ALA A 576 31.76 -32.37 -6.87
CA ALA A 576 32.90 -33.01 -6.18
C ALA A 576 33.61 -32.00 -5.28
N TYR A 577 34.18 -32.50 -4.21
CA TYR A 577 35.03 -31.74 -3.31
C TYR A 577 36.40 -32.41 -3.12
N HIS A 578 37.32 -31.68 -2.56
CA HIS A 578 38.66 -32.16 -2.20
C HIS A 578 38.91 -31.87 -0.71
N ASP A 579 39.33 -32.87 0.03
CA ASP A 579 39.42 -32.82 1.51
C ASP A 579 40.26 -31.65 2.04
N VAL A 580 41.23 -31.15 1.28
CA VAL A 580 42.15 -30.08 1.70
C VAL A 580 41.89 -28.77 1.00
N ASP A 581 41.50 -28.79 -0.29
CA ASP A 581 41.42 -27.59 -1.14
C ASP A 581 40.00 -27.05 -1.30
N SER A 582 38.98 -27.71 -0.75
CA SER A 582 37.59 -27.23 -0.79
C SER A 582 37.28 -26.31 0.38
N SER A 583 36.52 -25.27 0.08
CA SER A 583 36.06 -24.28 1.06
C SER A 583 34.75 -23.66 0.59
N ALA A 584 34.04 -23.00 1.50
CA ALA A 584 32.85 -22.22 1.17
C ALA A 584 33.13 -21.22 0.03
N LEU A 585 34.27 -20.54 0.07
CA LEU A 585 34.68 -19.57 -0.97
C LEU A 585 34.92 -20.28 -2.33
N ALA A 586 35.55 -21.47 -2.34
CA ALA A 586 35.77 -22.18 -3.58
C ALA A 586 34.45 -22.59 -4.27
N PHE A 587 33.44 -23.01 -3.50
CA PHE A 587 32.12 -23.34 -4.01
C PHE A 587 31.29 -22.10 -4.39
N GLU A 588 31.46 -20.98 -3.70
CA GLU A 588 30.88 -19.72 -4.11
C GLU A 588 31.41 -19.24 -5.47
N ILE A 589 32.73 -19.30 -5.67
CA ILE A 589 33.37 -19.00 -6.96
C ILE A 589 32.91 -19.98 -8.04
N ALA A 590 32.82 -21.29 -7.73
CA ALA A 590 32.31 -22.28 -8.66
C ALA A 590 30.86 -22.01 -9.06
N GLY A 591 30.01 -21.64 -8.11
CA GLY A 591 28.61 -21.22 -8.35
C GLY A 591 28.49 -20.01 -9.26
N ARG A 592 29.26 -18.96 -9.00
CA ARG A 592 29.30 -17.75 -9.87
C ARG A 592 29.71 -18.08 -11.30
N ALA A 593 30.77 -18.92 -11.46
CA ALA A 593 31.25 -19.28 -12.77
C ALA A 593 30.27 -20.23 -13.50
N ALA A 594 29.64 -21.14 -12.78
CA ALA A 594 28.60 -22.00 -13.33
C ALA A 594 27.42 -21.19 -13.86
N MET A 595 26.96 -20.16 -13.12
CA MET A 595 25.87 -19.28 -13.57
C MET A 595 26.24 -18.47 -14.82
N ARG A 596 27.48 -18.01 -14.96
CA ARG A 596 27.97 -17.36 -16.19
C ARG A 596 27.92 -18.32 -17.38
N GLU A 597 28.31 -19.55 -17.19
CA GLU A 597 28.25 -20.58 -18.23
C GLU A 597 26.80 -20.95 -18.59
N VAL A 598 25.91 -21.02 -17.60
CA VAL A 598 24.47 -21.16 -17.80
C VAL A 598 23.94 -20.02 -18.69
N ALA A 599 24.22 -18.78 -18.35
CA ALA A 599 23.77 -17.64 -19.13
C ALA A 599 24.28 -17.67 -20.58
N ALA A 600 25.56 -18.02 -20.77
CA ALA A 600 26.17 -18.14 -22.11
C ALA A 600 25.53 -19.24 -22.96
N LYS A 601 25.21 -20.37 -22.37
CA LYS A 601 24.65 -21.56 -23.07
C LYS A 601 23.12 -21.45 -23.26
N ALA A 602 22.42 -20.96 -22.27
CA ALA A 602 20.97 -20.81 -22.31
C ALA A 602 20.53 -19.69 -23.25
N GLY A 603 21.38 -18.69 -23.43
CA GLY A 603 21.01 -17.41 -24.05
C GLY A 603 20.17 -16.54 -23.10
N ILE A 604 20.26 -15.26 -23.29
CA ILE A 604 19.55 -14.27 -22.45
C ILE A 604 18.52 -13.50 -23.28
N LYS A 605 17.35 -13.31 -22.72
CA LYS A 605 16.30 -12.45 -23.22
C LYS A 605 16.20 -11.22 -22.32
N LEU A 606 15.99 -10.07 -22.92
CA LEU A 606 15.74 -8.81 -22.19
C LEU A 606 14.25 -8.70 -21.88
N LEU A 607 13.94 -8.32 -20.65
CA LEU A 607 12.59 -8.06 -20.18
C LEU A 607 12.42 -6.58 -19.85
N GLU A 608 11.29 -6.02 -20.23
CA GLU A 608 10.89 -4.64 -19.91
C GLU A 608 9.65 -4.62 -19.01
N PRO A 609 9.53 -3.63 -18.11
CA PRO A 609 8.32 -3.46 -17.30
C PRO A 609 7.19 -2.95 -18.18
N VAL A 610 6.03 -3.61 -18.07
CA VAL A 610 4.79 -3.24 -18.75
C VAL A 610 3.82 -2.66 -17.73
N MET A 611 3.25 -1.51 -18.08
CA MET A 611 2.30 -0.78 -17.25
C MET A 611 0.87 -1.05 -17.71
N LYS A 612 -0.02 -1.30 -16.76
CA LYS A 612 -1.46 -1.19 -17.00
C LYS A 612 -1.82 0.29 -17.02
N VAL A 613 -2.23 0.79 -18.17
CA VAL A 613 -2.60 2.19 -18.39
C VAL A 613 -4.10 2.28 -18.58
N GLU A 614 -4.74 3.21 -17.90
CA GLU A 614 -6.12 3.57 -18.12
C GLU A 614 -6.21 5.05 -18.44
N VAL A 615 -6.88 5.38 -19.53
CA VAL A 615 -7.11 6.77 -19.96
C VAL A 615 -8.61 7.04 -19.95
N VAL A 616 -9.01 8.06 -19.20
CA VAL A 616 -10.38 8.57 -19.15
C VAL A 616 -10.45 9.82 -20.02
N THR A 617 -11.26 9.80 -21.06
CA THR A 617 -11.32 10.85 -22.07
C THR A 617 -12.75 11.08 -22.56
N PRO A 618 -13.11 12.30 -23.02
CA PRO A 618 -14.32 12.50 -23.80
C PRO A 618 -14.33 11.63 -25.05
N GLU A 619 -15.52 11.23 -25.50
CA GLU A 619 -15.71 10.35 -26.67
C GLU A 619 -15.00 10.86 -27.92
N GLU A 620 -15.01 12.18 -28.13
CA GLU A 620 -14.38 12.82 -29.31
C GLU A 620 -12.86 12.58 -29.43
N PHE A 621 -12.15 12.34 -28.30
CA PHE A 621 -10.69 12.07 -28.30
C PHE A 621 -10.34 10.59 -28.14
N MET A 622 -11.32 9.68 -28.00
CA MET A 622 -11.09 8.25 -27.79
C MET A 622 -10.22 7.64 -28.91
N GLY A 623 -10.52 8.01 -30.17
CA GLY A 623 -9.74 7.54 -31.32
C GLY A 623 -8.28 7.99 -31.29
N ASP A 624 -8.03 9.25 -30.92
CA ASP A 624 -6.68 9.80 -30.79
C ASP A 624 -5.91 9.14 -29.64
N VAL A 625 -6.56 8.88 -28.49
CA VAL A 625 -5.99 8.17 -27.36
C VAL A 625 -5.57 6.75 -27.77
N ILE A 626 -6.46 5.99 -28.41
CA ILE A 626 -6.17 4.62 -28.89
C ILE A 626 -5.00 4.65 -29.90
N GLY A 627 -5.01 5.60 -30.85
CA GLY A 627 -3.95 5.78 -31.83
C GLY A 627 -2.60 6.07 -31.18
N ASP A 628 -2.57 6.97 -30.19
CA ASP A 628 -1.34 7.31 -29.49
C ASP A 628 -0.82 6.14 -28.64
N LEU A 629 -1.67 5.45 -27.88
CA LEU A 629 -1.29 4.26 -27.11
C LEU A 629 -0.75 3.14 -27.99
N ASN A 630 -1.35 2.90 -29.15
CA ASN A 630 -0.83 1.93 -30.14
C ASN A 630 0.54 2.34 -30.68
N SER A 631 0.76 3.63 -30.95
CA SER A 631 2.07 4.15 -31.39
C SER A 631 3.18 3.95 -30.34
N ARG A 632 2.79 3.85 -29.07
CA ARG A 632 3.65 3.57 -27.91
C ARG A 632 3.85 2.08 -27.63
N ARG A 633 3.56 1.20 -28.60
CA ARG A 633 3.60 -0.26 -28.44
C ARG A 633 2.56 -0.77 -27.42
N GLY A 634 1.53 0.01 -27.16
CA GLY A 634 0.45 -0.36 -26.27
C GLY A 634 -0.44 -1.44 -26.89
N GLN A 635 -0.89 -2.36 -26.05
CA GLN A 635 -1.90 -3.37 -26.39
C GLN A 635 -3.21 -2.98 -25.72
N ILE A 636 -4.17 -2.53 -26.52
CA ILE A 636 -5.50 -2.16 -26.00
C ILE A 636 -6.18 -3.42 -25.48
N GLN A 637 -6.59 -3.38 -24.22
CA GLN A 637 -7.27 -4.49 -23.54
C GLN A 637 -8.79 -4.37 -23.62
N GLY A 638 -9.28 -3.15 -23.62
CA GLY A 638 -10.71 -2.86 -23.69
C GLY A 638 -11.01 -1.38 -23.67
N THR A 639 -12.29 -1.09 -23.94
CA THR A 639 -12.87 0.25 -23.78
C THR A 639 -14.16 0.12 -23.01
N ASP A 640 -14.46 1.09 -22.17
CA ASP A 640 -15.66 1.14 -21.34
C ASP A 640 -16.21 2.57 -21.31
N SER A 641 -17.48 2.73 -20.99
CA SER A 641 -18.14 4.04 -20.88
C SER A 641 -18.40 4.38 -19.42
N ARG A 642 -17.95 5.56 -18.99
CA ARG A 642 -18.21 6.09 -17.64
C ARG A 642 -18.99 7.39 -17.73
N GLY A 643 -20.31 7.31 -17.64
CA GLY A 643 -21.15 8.47 -17.82
C GLY A 643 -20.93 9.10 -19.20
N ASN A 644 -20.44 10.33 -19.25
CA ASN A 644 -20.11 11.06 -20.49
C ASN A 644 -18.64 10.88 -20.93
N ALA A 645 -17.85 10.06 -20.24
CA ALA A 645 -16.47 9.79 -20.58
C ALA A 645 -16.28 8.36 -21.09
N GLN A 646 -15.28 8.18 -21.94
CA GLN A 646 -14.80 6.89 -22.40
C GLN A 646 -13.52 6.51 -21.66
N VAL A 647 -13.38 5.24 -21.38
CA VAL A 647 -12.19 4.68 -20.72
C VAL A 647 -11.49 3.76 -21.68
N VAL A 648 -10.20 3.96 -21.87
CA VAL A 648 -9.34 3.09 -22.68
C VAL A 648 -8.35 2.41 -21.75
N GLU A 649 -8.39 1.08 -21.69
CA GLU A 649 -7.42 0.27 -20.95
C GLU A 649 -6.39 -0.32 -21.92
N ALA A 650 -5.10 -0.20 -21.57
CA ALA A 650 -4.01 -0.73 -22.38
C ALA A 650 -2.85 -1.25 -21.52
N MET A 651 -2.09 -2.21 -22.05
CA MET A 651 -0.78 -2.61 -21.54
C MET A 651 0.29 -1.93 -22.36
N VAL A 652 1.11 -1.09 -21.75
CA VAL A 652 2.11 -0.27 -22.46
C VAL A 652 3.47 -0.41 -21.78
N PRO A 653 4.57 -0.63 -22.53
CA PRO A 653 5.92 -0.62 -21.96
C PRO A 653 6.23 0.72 -21.29
N LEU A 654 6.81 0.69 -20.09
CA LEU A 654 7.15 1.89 -19.34
C LEU A 654 8.05 2.86 -20.13
N ALA A 655 9.00 2.31 -20.90
CA ALA A 655 9.90 3.11 -21.74
C ALA A 655 9.16 4.06 -22.69
N ASN A 656 7.95 3.70 -23.12
CA ASN A 656 7.14 4.46 -24.04
C ASN A 656 6.16 5.42 -23.35
N MET A 657 6.11 5.42 -22.02
CA MET A 657 5.18 6.24 -21.22
C MET A 657 5.79 7.51 -20.67
N PHE A 658 7.13 7.67 -20.72
CA PHE A 658 7.77 8.90 -20.27
C PHE A 658 7.23 10.12 -21.01
N GLY A 659 6.88 11.16 -20.26
CA GLY A 659 6.31 12.40 -20.81
C GLY A 659 4.88 12.27 -21.38
N TYR A 660 4.20 11.14 -21.22
CA TYR A 660 2.86 10.90 -21.76
C TYR A 660 1.84 11.94 -21.31
N VAL A 661 1.89 12.39 -20.05
CA VAL A 661 0.96 13.39 -19.51
C VAL A 661 0.92 14.67 -20.35
N ASN A 662 2.07 15.16 -20.82
CA ASN A 662 2.16 16.38 -21.61
C ASN A 662 1.55 16.19 -23.00
N GLN A 663 1.80 15.04 -23.62
CA GLN A 663 1.26 14.71 -24.92
C GLN A 663 -0.25 14.48 -24.85
N LEU A 664 -0.73 13.72 -23.87
CA LEU A 664 -2.15 13.50 -23.64
C LEU A 664 -2.91 14.83 -23.46
N ARG A 665 -2.38 15.73 -22.62
CA ARG A 665 -2.97 17.07 -22.40
C ARG A 665 -2.98 17.91 -23.69
N SER A 666 -1.95 17.78 -24.51
CA SER A 666 -1.86 18.55 -25.75
C SER A 666 -2.96 18.20 -26.75
N PHE A 667 -3.19 16.91 -27.06
CA PHE A 667 -4.17 16.54 -28.07
C PHE A 667 -5.60 16.44 -27.51
N THR A 668 -5.77 16.28 -26.19
CA THR A 668 -7.10 16.26 -25.54
C THR A 668 -7.50 17.60 -24.93
N GLN A 669 -6.73 18.65 -25.18
CA GLN A 669 -6.97 19.99 -24.63
C GLN A 669 -7.09 20.01 -23.10
N GLY A 670 -6.35 19.14 -22.43
CA GLY A 670 -6.37 18.98 -20.98
C GLY A 670 -7.61 18.28 -20.41
N ARG A 671 -8.48 17.73 -21.26
CA ARG A 671 -9.75 17.10 -20.85
C ARG A 671 -9.67 15.61 -20.57
N ALA A 672 -8.54 14.97 -20.87
CA ALA A 672 -8.29 13.58 -20.51
C ALA A 672 -7.38 13.46 -19.29
N GLN A 673 -7.60 12.40 -18.54
CA GLN A 673 -6.77 11.99 -17.42
C GLN A 673 -6.28 10.56 -17.66
N TYR A 674 -5.13 10.19 -17.12
CA TYR A 674 -4.67 8.82 -17.15
C TYR A 674 -4.12 8.40 -15.78
N SER A 675 -4.16 7.11 -15.55
CA SER A 675 -3.43 6.44 -14.49
C SER A 675 -2.63 5.30 -15.07
N MET A 676 -1.49 4.98 -14.48
CA MET A 676 -0.73 3.80 -14.84
C MET A 676 -0.16 3.14 -13.59
N GLN A 677 -0.07 1.81 -13.62
CA GLN A 677 0.50 1.01 -12.56
C GLN A 677 1.33 -0.12 -13.16
N PHE A 678 2.37 -0.54 -12.45
CA PHE A 678 3.16 -1.70 -12.87
C PHE A 678 2.26 -2.95 -12.93
N SER A 679 2.35 -3.69 -14.03
CA SER A 679 1.65 -4.94 -14.22
C SER A 679 2.61 -6.13 -14.14
N HIS A 680 3.56 -6.21 -15.06
CA HIS A 680 4.48 -7.34 -15.18
C HIS A 680 5.70 -6.98 -16.03
N TYR A 681 6.69 -7.86 -16.03
CA TYR A 681 7.79 -7.84 -17.00
C TYR A 681 7.43 -8.69 -18.21
N GLU A 682 7.77 -8.22 -19.41
CA GLU A 682 7.53 -8.90 -20.68
C GLU A 682 8.79 -8.87 -21.57
N GLU A 683 8.94 -9.87 -22.45
CA GLU A 683 10.07 -9.97 -23.37
C GLU A 683 10.09 -8.80 -24.36
N VAL A 684 11.23 -8.13 -24.44
CA VAL A 684 11.45 -7.02 -25.37
C VAL A 684 11.60 -7.56 -26.80
N PRO A 685 10.91 -6.98 -27.80
CA PRO A 685 11.14 -7.34 -29.19
C PRO A 685 12.61 -7.19 -29.60
N ASN A 686 13.13 -8.08 -30.42
CA ASN A 686 14.55 -8.13 -30.76
C ASN A 686 15.13 -6.82 -31.32
N ASN A 687 14.38 -6.10 -32.15
CA ASN A 687 14.78 -4.80 -32.67
C ASN A 687 14.96 -3.75 -31.56
N VAL A 688 14.06 -3.74 -30.57
CA VAL A 688 14.12 -2.82 -29.43
C VAL A 688 15.24 -3.26 -28.47
N ALA A 689 15.43 -4.57 -28.27
CA ALA A 689 16.52 -5.08 -27.43
C ALA A 689 17.90 -4.66 -27.97
N GLU A 690 18.09 -4.68 -29.27
CA GLU A 690 19.35 -4.20 -29.89
C GLU A 690 19.55 -2.69 -29.72
N GLU A 691 18.46 -1.87 -29.80
CA GLU A 691 18.55 -0.44 -29.53
C GLU A 691 18.92 -0.16 -28.06
N VAL A 692 18.31 -0.91 -27.12
CA VAL A 692 18.60 -0.78 -25.68
C VAL A 692 20.07 -1.16 -25.41
N LYS A 693 20.55 -2.27 -25.97
CA LYS A 693 21.95 -2.68 -25.87
C LYS A 693 22.90 -1.61 -26.38
N ALA A 694 22.60 -1.04 -27.56
CA ALA A 694 23.42 0.02 -28.16
C ALA A 694 23.46 1.33 -27.35
N LYS A 695 22.40 1.62 -26.59
CA LYS A 695 22.35 2.80 -25.70
C LYS A 695 23.09 2.60 -24.38
N MET A 696 23.23 1.35 -23.97
CA MET A 696 23.85 0.99 -22.68
C MET A 696 25.30 0.49 -22.82
N ALA A 697 25.76 0.19 -24.03
CA ALA A 697 27.16 -0.13 -24.36
C ALA A 697 27.99 1.14 -24.50
#